data_bdcdb3b2efae879c66e3168547596a9f
#
_entry.id   bdcdb3b2efae879c66e3168547596a9f
#
_cell.length_a   1.000
_cell.length_b   1.000
_cell.length_c   1.000
_cell.angle_alpha   90.00
_cell.angle_beta   90.00
_cell.angle_gamma   90.00
#
_symmetry.space_group_name_H-M   'P 1'
#
loop_
_entity.id
_entity.type
_entity.pdbx_description
1 polymer ?
#
loop_
_entity_poly.entity_id
_entity_poly.type
_entity_poly.pdbx_seq_one_letter_code
_entity_poly.pdbx_strand_id
1 'polypeptide(L)'
;MRRGLFLVIMLCISWAAMAQHRGEEYDNRQYSDIAEQEPILSDTLLFYRILHRPTDLYGEITAFNFSFIEFARRGTPHYAHPTLIDNITVRSANNTILRNLGLTDIVQPTAEHGYIAGSTHYLTTEGVPLSSARTSLFFTGKGYLGGIRATAHHLLRRGWSISAHIAARGGNSLYVDGESLNSIEAGIRLSHDLRSGDKLSIILATTLARRGIRSGTTREAFTLIGDNLYNPTWGYQAGERRNARERGECVPMMVASYHRQLSERTELLASIGGEWGKTTNTSLGWYGAATPHPDNYRLLPSYYTDLTVAHTVEEVWRRADSRYTQIDWAELYTINAMAGGEARYALERRTSRIARGEISASFRTAIANDISLRYGVRAAINASRNYKVVGDLLGADHLTDIDYYLVDDDTYSLNLQNDLRHPNRRATKGDRFGYDYTLVERELSLYASATYQTERWSIEAYASLGSHATHRNGHFEKEIYPAEHSYGKSRTIRLSPYTLSTSAGYTFSPQHHISLTASLSRQAPYASSLWLNPQYNNRTIDNPSLEQHFTIDASYKYRSAKADITASAFLHSTTSATNTLRAYDDLSATFCDIVTSDIATLSYGVEFASEVRLSSHWRTTLSLGAGNYIYTNNPTITLFADTDNTLISQSRSEMQSCHIGGVPHISGSAEITYLDYSGWACSLGVNVAALRYVEPAFTRRSERVARQSATSEEIFREFISQEQLGDAATLDASLSRWFNIGQSRLSLTLSVKNLLGKRDIVYGGYESARIRHYRSGAQHIYRPQDNIVTYAYPRTIYFTTSWRF
;
A
#
# COMPACT_ATOMS: atom_id res chain seq x y z
N MET A 1 29.80 -9.82 8.04
CA MET A 1 28.38 -10.18 7.90
C MET A 1 28.10 -11.69 7.85
N ARG A 2 28.79 -12.52 7.04
CA ARG A 2 28.52 -13.99 6.97
C ARG A 2 28.68 -14.75 8.31
N ARG A 3 29.65 -14.40 9.17
CA ARG A 3 29.85 -15.06 10.47
C ARG A 3 28.81 -14.68 11.53
N GLY A 4 28.24 -13.47 11.50
CA GLY A 4 27.19 -13.05 12.44
C GLY A 4 25.83 -13.72 12.14
N LEU A 5 25.52 -13.89 10.85
CA LEU A 5 24.29 -14.57 10.41
C LEU A 5 24.30 -16.04 10.80
N PHE A 6 25.46 -16.70 10.65
CA PHE A 6 25.64 -18.11 11.05
C PHE A 6 25.53 -18.32 12.56
N LEU A 7 25.99 -17.36 13.35
CA LEU A 7 25.91 -17.39 14.82
C LEU A 7 24.45 -17.21 15.31
N VAL A 8 23.68 -16.32 14.68
CA VAL A 8 22.25 -16.10 14.99
C VAL A 8 21.42 -17.33 14.58
N ILE A 9 21.69 -17.94 13.43
CA ILE A 9 21.04 -19.17 13.01
C ILE A 9 21.39 -20.35 13.94
N MET A 10 22.65 -20.48 14.34
CA MET A 10 23.08 -21.49 15.31
C MET A 10 22.49 -21.26 16.72
N LEU A 11 22.37 -20.02 17.18
CA LEU A 11 21.69 -19.66 18.42
C LEU A 11 20.20 -19.98 18.36
N CYS A 12 19.53 -19.71 17.25
CA CYS A 12 18.12 -20.09 17.07
C CYS A 12 17.93 -21.61 17.07
N ILE A 13 18.85 -22.37 16.43
CA ILE A 13 18.81 -23.84 16.39
C ILE A 13 19.13 -24.45 17.75
N SER A 14 20.09 -23.92 18.52
CA SER A 14 20.42 -24.42 19.87
C SER A 14 19.33 -24.08 20.92
N TRP A 15 18.59 -22.98 20.73
CA TRP A 15 17.44 -22.64 21.56
C TRP A 15 16.21 -23.49 21.24
N ALA A 16 16.04 -23.87 19.97
CA ALA A 16 14.97 -24.74 19.51
C ALA A 16 14.98 -26.12 20.21
N ALA A 17 16.16 -26.62 20.58
CA ALA A 17 16.29 -27.93 21.25
C ALA A 17 15.77 -27.93 22.69
N MET A 18 15.44 -26.77 23.30
CA MET A 18 14.95 -26.69 24.70
C MET A 18 13.44 -26.46 24.82
N ALA A 19 12.71 -26.36 23.73
CA ALA A 19 11.29 -26.06 23.75
C ALA A 19 10.43 -27.30 23.88
N GLN A 20 9.91 -27.60 25.07
CA GLN A 20 8.94 -28.67 25.34
C GLN A 20 7.49 -28.20 25.48
N HIS A 21 6.62 -28.70 24.65
CA HIS A 21 5.25 -29.26 24.83
C HIS A 21 3.97 -28.43 24.73
N ARG A 22 3.15 -28.96 23.84
CA ARG A 22 1.67 -29.13 23.73
C ARG A 22 0.74 -27.94 23.65
N GLY A 23 -0.01 -27.95 22.57
CA GLY A 23 -1.31 -27.35 22.37
C GLY A 23 -1.73 -27.50 20.91
N GLU A 24 -2.80 -28.25 20.64
CA GLU A 24 -3.49 -28.21 19.35
C GLU A 24 -4.22 -26.86 19.21
N GLU A 25 -3.47 -25.81 18.89
CA GLU A 25 -4.06 -24.57 18.39
C GLU A 25 -4.07 -24.61 16.88
N TYR A 26 -5.23 -24.37 16.30
CA TYR A 26 -5.43 -24.08 14.89
C TYR A 26 -4.43 -22.98 14.47
N ASP A 27 -3.50 -23.37 13.61
CA ASP A 27 -2.29 -22.60 13.35
C ASP A 27 -2.60 -21.36 12.52
N ASN A 28 -2.79 -20.23 13.18
CA ASN A 28 -2.89 -18.89 12.62
C ASN A 28 -1.69 -18.48 11.73
N ARG A 29 -0.68 -19.35 11.60
CA ARG A 29 0.58 -19.14 10.88
C ARG A 29 0.49 -19.50 9.40
N GLN A 30 -0.60 -20.13 8.98
CA GLN A 30 -0.85 -20.42 7.58
C GLN A 30 -0.93 -19.14 6.73
N TYR A 31 -1.37 -18.02 7.34
CA TYR A 31 -1.47 -16.72 6.66
C TYR A 31 -0.13 -16.09 6.33
N SER A 32 0.90 -16.26 7.14
CA SER A 32 2.22 -15.71 6.84
C SER A 32 2.91 -16.48 5.73
N ASP A 33 2.70 -17.80 5.63
CA ASP A 33 3.20 -18.60 4.52
C ASP A 33 2.44 -18.30 3.23
N ILE A 34 1.13 -18.05 3.31
CA ILE A 34 0.31 -17.61 2.18
C ILE A 34 0.74 -16.20 1.74
N ALA A 35 1.02 -15.31 2.67
CA ALA A 35 1.48 -13.96 2.36
C ALA A 35 2.83 -13.95 1.61
N GLU A 36 3.69 -14.93 1.86
CA GLU A 36 4.95 -15.10 1.12
C GLU A 36 4.74 -15.67 -0.30
N GLN A 37 3.61 -16.35 -0.55
CA GLN A 37 3.24 -16.81 -1.90
C GLN A 37 2.88 -15.64 -2.83
N GLU A 38 2.56 -14.49 -2.26
CA GLU A 38 2.04 -13.33 -2.97
C GLU A 38 3.04 -12.18 -2.95
N PRO A 39 4.01 -12.13 -3.86
CA PRO A 39 4.85 -10.94 -3.97
C PRO A 39 4.02 -9.77 -4.50
N ILE A 40 4.32 -8.73 -3.95
CA ILE A 40 3.72 -7.43 -3.79
C ILE A 40 3.67 -6.70 -5.14
N LEU A 41 2.56 -6.78 -5.85
CA LEU A 41 2.24 -5.89 -6.97
C LEU A 41 1.76 -4.52 -6.45
N SER A 42 1.02 -4.53 -5.35
CA SER A 42 0.60 -3.33 -4.63
C SER A 42 0.87 -3.50 -3.14
N ASP A 43 1.85 -2.78 -2.62
CA ASP A 43 2.23 -2.81 -1.21
C ASP A 43 1.09 -2.47 -0.26
N THR A 44 0.29 -1.52 -0.67
CA THR A 44 -0.81 -0.98 0.12
C THR A 44 -1.89 -2.02 0.39
N LEU A 45 -2.23 -2.82 -0.62
CA LEU A 45 -3.28 -3.83 -0.51
C LEU A 45 -2.83 -5.04 0.32
N LEU A 46 -1.59 -5.49 0.15
CA LEU A 46 -1.07 -6.61 0.93
C LEU A 46 -0.89 -6.22 2.41
N PHE A 47 -0.47 -4.97 2.68
CA PHE A 47 -0.42 -4.41 4.03
C PHE A 47 -1.80 -4.43 4.70
N TYR A 48 -2.83 -3.97 4.00
CA TYR A 48 -4.20 -4.01 4.49
C TYR A 48 -4.64 -5.45 4.84
N ARG A 49 -4.33 -6.41 3.98
CA ARG A 49 -4.69 -7.81 4.18
C ARG A 49 -3.98 -8.46 5.37
N ILE A 50 -2.72 -8.10 5.62
CA ILE A 50 -1.91 -8.72 6.68
C ILE A 50 -2.21 -8.13 8.06
N LEU A 51 -2.27 -6.81 8.18
CA LEU A 51 -2.50 -6.15 9.45
C LEU A 51 -3.97 -5.97 9.80
N HIS A 52 -4.82 -5.77 8.80
CA HIS A 52 -6.26 -5.80 9.00
C HIS A 52 -6.74 -7.24 8.86
N ARG A 53 -6.23 -8.11 9.72
CA ARG A 53 -6.75 -9.47 9.78
C ARG A 53 -8.24 -9.37 10.07
N PRO A 54 -9.08 -9.73 9.09
CA PRO A 54 -10.50 -9.56 9.25
C PRO A 54 -10.95 -10.44 10.40
N THR A 55 -11.69 -9.87 11.30
CA THR A 55 -12.37 -10.63 12.35
C THR A 55 -13.56 -11.41 11.80
N ASP A 56 -13.78 -11.34 10.49
CA ASP A 56 -14.85 -12.02 9.77
C ASP A 56 -14.31 -13.06 8.77
N LEU A 57 -15.08 -14.11 8.60
CA LEU A 57 -14.73 -15.25 7.75
C LEU A 57 -14.55 -14.87 6.26
N TYR A 58 -15.33 -13.89 5.75
CA TYR A 58 -15.21 -13.44 4.36
C TYR A 58 -13.83 -12.84 4.09
N GLY A 59 -13.40 -11.97 4.97
CA GLY A 59 -12.08 -11.36 4.84
C GLY A 59 -10.95 -12.38 5.00
N GLU A 60 -11.09 -13.37 5.89
CA GLU A 60 -10.11 -14.45 6.04
C GLU A 60 -9.96 -15.26 4.75
N ILE A 61 -11.05 -15.71 4.15
CA ILE A 61 -11.05 -16.51 2.92
C ILE A 61 -10.51 -15.68 1.74
N THR A 62 -10.91 -14.40 1.63
CA THR A 62 -10.56 -13.57 0.48
C THR A 62 -9.19 -12.91 0.56
N ALA A 63 -8.51 -12.96 1.71
CA ALA A 63 -7.27 -12.22 1.97
C ALA A 63 -6.19 -12.39 0.87
N PHE A 64 -6.08 -13.58 0.27
CA PHE A 64 -5.07 -13.89 -0.74
C PHE A 64 -5.61 -14.54 -2.02
N ASN A 65 -6.91 -14.84 -2.07
CA ASN A 65 -7.50 -15.56 -3.21
C ASN A 65 -7.61 -14.69 -4.46
N PHE A 66 -7.66 -13.36 -4.31
CA PHE A 66 -7.77 -12.40 -5.39
C PHE A 66 -6.46 -11.70 -5.76
N SER A 67 -5.32 -12.32 -5.48
CA SER A 67 -3.99 -11.78 -5.77
C SER A 67 -3.66 -11.63 -7.26
N PHE A 68 -4.47 -12.23 -8.13
CA PHE A 68 -4.37 -12.11 -9.60
C PHE A 68 -5.04 -10.84 -10.15
N ILE A 69 -5.65 -10.03 -9.31
CA ILE A 69 -6.25 -8.73 -9.65
C ILE A 69 -5.94 -7.69 -8.58
N GLU A 70 -6.08 -6.43 -8.92
CA GLU A 70 -6.21 -5.37 -7.93
C GLU A 70 -7.53 -5.58 -7.18
N PHE A 71 -7.47 -5.72 -5.85
CA PHE A 71 -8.62 -6.05 -5.02
C PHE A 71 -8.64 -5.21 -3.74
N ALA A 72 -9.44 -4.15 -3.74
CA ALA A 72 -9.73 -3.36 -2.55
C ALA A 72 -11.10 -3.79 -2.00
N ARG A 73 -11.11 -4.39 -0.81
CA ARG A 73 -12.37 -4.82 -0.17
C ARG A 73 -13.25 -3.60 0.10
N ARG A 74 -14.51 -3.66 -0.34
CA ARG A 74 -15.53 -2.61 -0.14
C ARG A 74 -15.15 -1.24 -0.71
N GLY A 75 -14.12 -1.16 -1.56
CA GLY A 75 -13.66 0.10 -2.14
C GLY A 75 -13.13 1.11 -1.13
N THR A 76 -12.84 0.70 0.10
CA THR A 76 -12.39 1.61 1.15
C THR A 76 -10.89 1.80 1.12
N PRO A 77 -10.39 3.04 1.24
CA PRO A 77 -8.96 3.27 1.35
C PRO A 77 -8.42 2.71 2.68
N HIS A 78 -7.21 2.16 2.65
CA HIS A 78 -6.58 1.51 3.81
C HIS A 78 -6.38 2.41 5.04
N TYR A 79 -6.25 3.73 4.85
CA TYR A 79 -6.10 4.67 5.95
C TYR A 79 -7.41 4.91 6.73
N ALA A 80 -8.55 4.57 6.16
CA ALA A 80 -9.84 4.66 6.85
C ALA A 80 -9.95 3.68 8.03
N HIS A 81 -9.09 2.65 8.07
CA HIS A 81 -9.08 1.62 9.10
C HIS A 81 -7.67 1.51 9.73
N PRO A 82 -7.35 2.31 10.74
CA PRO A 82 -6.02 2.29 11.36
C PRO A 82 -5.75 0.95 12.06
N THR A 83 -4.51 0.51 12.02
CA THR A 83 -4.01 -0.61 12.82
C THR A 83 -3.32 -0.09 14.07
N LEU A 84 -3.66 -0.67 15.22
CA LEU A 84 -3.11 -0.30 16.51
C LEU A 84 -2.38 -1.49 17.14
N ILE A 85 -1.24 -1.22 17.75
CA ILE A 85 -0.56 -2.14 18.66
C ILE A 85 -0.53 -1.47 20.03
N ASP A 86 -1.24 -2.02 21.01
CA ASP A 86 -1.41 -1.44 22.36
C ASP A 86 -1.78 0.05 22.31
N ASN A 87 -2.72 0.45 21.46
CA ASN A 87 -3.15 1.83 21.19
C ASN A 87 -2.15 2.71 20.43
N ILE A 88 -0.97 2.24 20.07
CA ILE A 88 -0.04 2.96 19.22
C ILE A 88 -0.35 2.68 17.75
N THR A 89 -0.51 3.73 16.95
CA THR A 89 -0.83 3.59 15.52
C THR A 89 0.39 3.09 14.75
N VAL A 90 0.22 1.96 14.06
CA VAL A 90 1.16 1.48 13.03
C VAL A 90 0.70 2.08 11.71
N ARG A 91 1.40 3.09 11.22
CA ARG A 91 1.08 3.68 9.92
C ARG A 91 1.54 2.75 8.80
N SER A 92 0.67 2.60 7.81
CA SER A 92 0.98 1.94 6.54
C SER A 92 1.89 2.77 5.64
N ALA A 93 2.44 3.86 6.15
CA ALA A 93 3.21 4.78 5.37
C ALA A 93 4.35 4.05 4.66
N ASN A 94 4.16 3.87 3.37
CA ASN A 94 5.23 3.62 2.41
C ASN A 94 6.11 2.39 2.68
N ASN A 95 5.63 1.18 2.39
CA ASN A 95 6.47 0.00 2.17
C ASN A 95 7.05 -0.74 3.37
N THR A 96 6.40 -0.69 4.48
CA THR A 96 6.77 -1.49 5.65
C THR A 96 6.13 -2.88 5.66
N ILE A 97 5.68 -3.36 4.50
CA ILE A 97 4.91 -4.60 4.40
C ILE A 97 5.69 -5.82 4.88
N LEU A 98 6.96 -5.90 4.54
CA LEU A 98 7.78 -7.03 4.96
C LEU A 98 7.93 -7.05 6.48
N ARG A 99 8.14 -5.88 7.11
CA ARG A 99 8.13 -5.76 8.57
C ARG A 99 6.80 -6.24 9.17
N ASN A 100 5.69 -5.91 8.52
CA ASN A 100 4.38 -6.28 9.00
C ASN A 100 4.11 -7.78 8.87
N LEU A 101 4.68 -8.44 7.85
CA LEU A 101 4.72 -9.90 7.77
C LEU A 101 5.39 -10.52 9.00
N GLY A 102 6.53 -9.98 9.41
CA GLY A 102 7.24 -10.42 10.61
C GLY A 102 6.49 -10.13 11.91
N LEU A 103 5.77 -9.03 11.99
CA LEU A 103 4.97 -8.68 13.17
C LEU A 103 3.89 -9.71 13.46
N THR A 104 3.23 -10.26 12.45
CA THR A 104 2.18 -11.28 12.64
C THR A 104 2.67 -12.55 13.33
N ASP A 105 3.98 -12.79 13.36
CA ASP A 105 4.56 -13.94 14.08
C ASP A 105 4.77 -13.66 15.57
N ILE A 106 4.86 -12.41 15.98
CA ILE A 106 5.19 -12.03 17.37
C ILE A 106 4.06 -11.27 18.06
N VAL A 107 3.03 -10.84 17.32
CA VAL A 107 1.85 -10.12 17.84
C VAL A 107 0.60 -10.87 17.38
N GLN A 108 -0.35 -11.08 18.29
CA GLN A 108 -1.63 -11.70 17.95
C GLN A 108 -2.75 -10.66 17.91
N PRO A 109 -3.69 -10.77 16.95
CA PRO A 109 -4.87 -9.93 16.96
C PRO A 109 -5.74 -10.26 18.16
N THR A 110 -6.31 -9.23 18.77
CA THR A 110 -7.35 -9.41 19.77
C THR A 110 -8.73 -9.49 19.11
N ALA A 111 -9.62 -10.32 19.66
CA ALA A 111 -11.03 -10.34 19.27
C ALA A 111 -11.78 -9.09 19.76
N GLU A 112 -11.23 -8.34 20.70
CA GLU A 112 -11.81 -7.10 21.16
C GLU A 112 -11.76 -6.05 20.05
N HIS A 113 -12.85 -5.35 19.82
CA HIS A 113 -12.87 -4.20 18.94
C HIS A 113 -11.88 -3.17 19.45
N GLY A 114 -11.07 -2.63 18.53
CA GLY A 114 -10.07 -1.63 18.88
C GLY A 114 -10.72 -0.40 19.53
N TYR A 115 -9.94 0.32 20.31
CA TYR A 115 -10.39 1.57 20.98
C TYR A 115 -10.83 2.67 20.01
N ILE A 116 -10.50 2.53 18.72
CA ILE A 116 -10.95 3.41 17.65
C ILE A 116 -11.91 2.62 16.77
N ALA A 117 -13.12 3.11 16.59
CA ALA A 117 -14.10 2.47 15.72
C ALA A 117 -13.52 2.17 14.33
N GLY A 118 -13.72 0.93 13.87
CA GLY A 118 -13.19 0.45 12.60
C GLY A 118 -11.69 0.13 12.59
N SER A 119 -10.97 0.24 13.73
CA SER A 119 -9.55 -0.14 13.81
C SER A 119 -9.36 -1.63 14.05
N THR A 120 -8.23 -2.17 13.55
CA THR A 120 -7.74 -3.49 13.96
C THR A 120 -6.78 -3.30 15.11
N HIS A 121 -7.00 -4.02 16.20
CA HIS A 121 -6.22 -3.86 17.41
C HIS A 121 -5.46 -5.13 17.77
N TYR A 122 -4.17 -4.96 18.10
CA TYR A 122 -3.28 -6.01 18.59
C TYR A 122 -2.85 -5.66 20.01
N LEU A 123 -3.06 -6.59 20.96
CA LEU A 123 -2.58 -6.46 22.33
C LEU A 123 -1.35 -7.33 22.52
N THR A 124 -0.27 -6.72 22.98
CA THR A 124 0.97 -7.45 23.27
C THR A 124 1.02 -8.00 24.68
N THR A 125 0.19 -7.46 25.57
CA THR A 125 0.08 -7.89 26.97
C THR A 125 -0.78 -9.16 27.13
N GLU A 126 -1.51 -9.56 26.09
CA GLU A 126 -2.31 -10.78 26.06
C GLU A 126 -1.66 -11.86 25.19
N GLY A 127 -1.99 -13.11 25.47
CA GLY A 127 -1.62 -14.24 24.62
C GLY A 127 -0.12 -14.47 24.47
N VAL A 128 0.58 -14.75 25.56
CA VAL A 128 1.98 -15.22 25.47
C VAL A 128 1.99 -16.59 24.77
N PRO A 129 2.64 -16.72 23.60
CA PRO A 129 2.70 -18.00 22.91
C PRO A 129 3.45 -19.03 23.77
N LEU A 130 3.02 -20.28 23.70
CA LEU A 130 3.79 -21.39 24.26
C LEU A 130 5.18 -21.48 23.64
N SER A 131 6.15 -22.00 24.38
CA SER A 131 7.50 -22.21 23.84
C SER A 131 7.44 -23.07 22.58
N SER A 132 7.89 -22.49 21.48
CA SER A 132 7.93 -23.14 20.16
C SER A 132 8.93 -22.44 19.25
N ALA A 133 9.49 -23.18 18.29
CA ALA A 133 10.32 -22.60 17.25
C ALA A 133 9.92 -23.16 15.88
N ARG A 134 10.05 -22.33 14.86
CA ARG A 134 9.78 -22.71 13.48
C ARG A 134 10.85 -22.13 12.57
N THR A 135 11.32 -22.91 11.62
CA THR A 135 12.17 -22.46 10.54
C THR A 135 11.55 -22.89 9.23
N SER A 136 11.52 -21.98 8.25
CA SER A 136 10.97 -22.26 6.91
C SER A 136 11.97 -21.82 5.85
N LEU A 137 12.12 -22.64 4.81
CA LEU A 137 12.76 -22.29 3.56
C LEU A 137 11.69 -22.27 2.49
N PHE A 138 11.71 -21.26 1.62
CA PHE A 138 10.71 -21.12 0.58
C PHE A 138 11.31 -20.63 -0.73
N PHE A 139 10.66 -21.03 -1.81
CA PHE A 139 10.99 -20.66 -3.18
C PHE A 139 9.71 -20.25 -3.90
N THR A 140 9.76 -19.14 -4.66
CA THR A 140 8.60 -18.66 -5.40
C THR A 140 8.91 -18.31 -6.85
N GLY A 141 10.01 -17.62 -7.14
CA GLY A 141 10.31 -17.07 -8.46
C GLY A 141 9.45 -15.85 -8.85
N LYS A 142 8.39 -15.52 -8.13
CA LYS A 142 7.51 -14.38 -8.38
C LYS A 142 7.98 -13.18 -7.55
N GLY A 143 8.48 -12.11 -8.22
CA GLY A 143 9.04 -10.91 -7.57
C GLY A 143 10.43 -11.09 -6.96
N TYR A 144 10.77 -12.30 -6.52
CA TYR A 144 12.08 -12.72 -6.00
C TYR A 144 12.24 -14.24 -6.09
N LEU A 145 13.42 -14.75 -5.85
CA LEU A 145 13.69 -16.19 -6.01
C LEU A 145 13.18 -17.02 -4.82
N GLY A 146 13.51 -16.61 -3.60
CA GLY A 146 13.14 -17.35 -2.40
C GLY A 146 13.77 -16.77 -1.14
N GLY A 147 13.64 -17.48 -0.02
CA GLY A 147 14.17 -17.00 1.25
C GLY A 147 14.12 -18.01 2.38
N ILE A 148 14.50 -17.51 3.54
CA ILE A 148 14.48 -18.24 4.82
C ILE A 148 13.75 -17.39 5.86
N ARG A 149 13.00 -18.03 6.74
CA ARG A 149 12.32 -17.42 7.88
C ARG A 149 12.48 -18.28 9.11
N ALA A 150 12.70 -17.66 10.25
CA ALA A 150 12.73 -18.33 11.55
C ALA A 150 11.92 -17.50 12.56
N THR A 151 11.14 -18.19 13.38
CA THR A 151 10.35 -17.63 14.47
C THR A 151 10.58 -18.48 15.71
N ALA A 152 10.74 -17.87 16.87
CA ALA A 152 10.90 -18.55 18.14
C ALA A 152 10.12 -17.84 19.24
N HIS A 153 9.47 -18.64 20.09
CA HIS A 153 8.80 -18.19 21.30
C HIS A 153 9.36 -18.96 22.47
N HIS A 154 9.68 -18.29 23.54
CA HIS A 154 10.23 -18.96 24.74
C HIS A 154 9.76 -18.30 26.03
N LEU A 155 9.27 -19.12 26.94
CA LEU A 155 8.95 -18.71 28.31
C LEU A 155 10.20 -18.79 29.15
N LEU A 156 10.65 -17.66 29.66
CA LEU A 156 11.80 -17.52 30.52
C LEU A 156 11.39 -17.64 32.00
N ARG A 157 12.37 -17.76 32.88
CA ARG A 157 12.12 -17.78 34.32
C ARG A 157 11.57 -16.44 34.83
N ARG A 158 10.87 -16.44 35.94
CA ARG A 158 10.35 -15.27 36.65
C ARG A 158 9.39 -14.40 35.86
N GLY A 159 8.52 -15.01 35.04
CA GLY A 159 7.46 -14.31 34.31
C GLY A 159 7.93 -13.56 33.05
N TRP A 160 9.15 -13.76 32.61
CA TRP A 160 9.63 -13.23 31.34
C TRP A 160 9.24 -14.16 30.18
N SER A 161 8.92 -13.55 29.03
CA SER A 161 8.75 -14.26 27.78
C SER A 161 9.38 -13.49 26.63
N ILE A 162 9.89 -14.21 25.63
CA ILE A 162 10.50 -13.63 24.43
C ILE A 162 9.89 -14.28 23.19
N SER A 163 9.56 -13.46 22.23
CA SER A 163 9.20 -13.89 20.87
C SER A 163 10.10 -13.19 19.89
N ALA A 164 10.69 -13.91 18.96
CA ALA A 164 11.61 -13.34 17.97
C ALA A 164 11.27 -13.87 16.57
N HIS A 165 11.46 -13.01 15.59
CA HIS A 165 11.28 -13.29 14.17
C HIS A 165 12.47 -12.75 13.39
N ILE A 166 12.95 -13.53 12.42
CA ILE A 166 13.91 -13.10 11.42
C ILE A 166 13.54 -13.71 10.08
N ALA A 167 13.62 -12.93 9.00
CA ALA A 167 13.48 -13.45 7.64
C ALA A 167 14.48 -12.76 6.69
N ALA A 168 14.94 -13.50 5.71
CA ALA A 168 15.72 -12.99 4.60
C ALA A 168 15.10 -13.47 3.29
N ARG A 169 14.97 -12.55 2.31
CA ARG A 169 14.50 -12.87 0.96
C ARG A 169 15.49 -12.32 -0.06
N GLY A 170 15.65 -13.00 -1.18
CA GLY A 170 16.57 -12.54 -2.19
C GLY A 170 16.33 -13.12 -3.57
N GLY A 171 16.84 -12.37 -4.56
CA GLY A 171 16.92 -12.77 -5.95
C GLY A 171 16.04 -11.97 -6.90
N ASN A 172 16.18 -12.30 -8.18
CA ASN A 172 15.39 -11.72 -9.26
C ASN A 172 14.12 -12.55 -9.49
N SER A 173 13.08 -11.91 -9.99
CA SER A 173 11.88 -12.59 -10.50
C SER A 173 12.26 -13.51 -11.66
N LEU A 174 11.62 -14.69 -11.72
CA LEU A 174 11.72 -15.60 -12.88
C LEU A 174 10.68 -15.30 -13.96
N TYR A 175 9.75 -14.38 -13.69
CA TYR A 175 8.63 -14.05 -14.58
C TYR A 175 8.79 -12.69 -15.24
N VAL A 176 9.28 -11.70 -14.52
CA VAL A 176 9.37 -10.31 -14.99
C VAL A 176 10.81 -9.83 -14.90
N ASP A 177 11.37 -9.48 -16.03
CA ASP A 177 12.72 -8.96 -16.10
C ASP A 177 12.82 -7.60 -15.39
N GLY A 178 13.95 -7.38 -14.70
CA GLY A 178 14.22 -6.18 -13.92
C GLY A 178 13.52 -6.14 -12.56
N GLU A 179 12.57 -7.03 -12.28
CA GLU A 179 11.97 -7.16 -10.97
C GLU A 179 12.86 -8.00 -10.04
N SER A 180 13.03 -7.53 -8.80
CA SER A 180 13.88 -8.17 -7.81
C SER A 180 13.53 -7.75 -6.40
N LEU A 181 13.91 -8.56 -5.41
CA LEU A 181 13.84 -8.20 -4.01
C LEU A 181 15.06 -8.73 -3.26
N ASN A 182 15.67 -7.89 -2.42
CA ASN A 182 16.63 -8.27 -1.42
C ASN A 182 16.20 -7.65 -0.10
N SER A 183 15.88 -8.46 0.91
CA SER A 183 15.40 -7.97 2.19
C SER A 183 15.90 -8.78 3.38
N ILE A 184 16.00 -8.11 4.51
CA ILE A 184 16.19 -8.70 5.84
C ILE A 184 15.16 -8.06 6.75
N GLU A 185 14.40 -8.87 7.46
CA GLU A 185 13.46 -8.48 8.49
C GLU A 185 13.89 -9.03 9.83
N ALA A 186 13.64 -8.28 10.89
CA ALA A 186 13.83 -8.74 12.25
C ALA A 186 12.78 -8.12 13.16
N GLY A 187 12.28 -8.91 14.11
CA GLY A 187 11.35 -8.47 15.13
C GLY A 187 11.58 -9.21 16.42
N ILE A 188 11.42 -8.53 17.54
CA ILE A 188 11.49 -9.12 18.87
C ILE A 188 10.40 -8.51 19.74
N ARG A 189 9.72 -9.36 20.51
CA ARG A 189 8.83 -8.99 21.58
C ARG A 189 9.38 -9.55 22.89
N LEU A 190 9.55 -8.69 23.88
CA LEU A 190 9.90 -9.04 25.22
C LEU A 190 8.72 -8.68 26.12
N SER A 191 8.20 -9.64 26.90
CA SER A 191 7.10 -9.39 27.83
C SER A 191 7.49 -9.89 29.23
N HIS A 192 6.96 -9.23 30.25
CA HIS A 192 7.21 -9.57 31.64
C HIS A 192 5.92 -9.46 32.46
N ASP A 193 5.52 -10.57 33.05
CA ASP A 193 4.45 -10.61 34.04
C ASP A 193 5.03 -10.35 35.41
N LEU A 194 4.68 -9.23 36.00
CA LEU A 194 5.13 -8.78 37.33
C LEU A 194 4.35 -9.51 38.42
N ARG A 195 4.94 -9.65 39.59
CA ARG A 195 4.30 -10.31 40.73
C ARG A 195 3.01 -9.63 41.21
N SER A 196 2.89 -8.34 40.94
CA SER A 196 1.65 -7.56 41.20
C SER A 196 0.49 -7.88 40.27
N GLY A 197 0.68 -8.72 39.25
CA GLY A 197 -0.27 -8.94 38.17
C GLY A 197 -0.15 -7.92 37.02
N ASP A 198 0.73 -6.94 37.14
CA ASP A 198 1.03 -5.98 36.09
C ASP A 198 1.81 -6.66 34.96
N LYS A 199 1.67 -6.13 33.73
CA LYS A 199 2.38 -6.67 32.56
C LYS A 199 3.14 -5.56 31.84
N LEU A 200 4.37 -5.85 31.44
CA LEU A 200 5.19 -4.97 30.61
C LEU A 200 5.48 -5.69 29.29
N SER A 201 5.38 -4.99 28.18
CA SER A 201 5.75 -5.52 26.87
C SER A 201 6.54 -4.48 26.08
N ILE A 202 7.56 -4.95 25.35
CA ILE A 202 8.34 -4.13 24.41
C ILE A 202 8.44 -4.90 23.10
N ILE A 203 8.08 -4.24 22.01
CA ILE A 203 8.29 -4.72 20.64
C ILE A 203 9.31 -3.82 19.96
N LEU A 204 10.26 -4.46 19.27
CA LEU A 204 11.15 -3.83 18.30
C LEU A 204 11.04 -4.59 16.99
N ALA A 205 10.85 -3.89 15.88
CA ALA A 205 10.79 -4.52 14.55
C ALA A 205 11.41 -3.61 13.49
N THR A 206 12.05 -4.20 12.50
CA THR A 206 12.68 -3.48 11.39
C THR A 206 12.66 -4.29 10.12
N THR A 207 12.71 -3.58 8.99
CA THR A 207 12.94 -4.14 7.67
C THR A 207 14.02 -3.35 6.97
N LEU A 208 14.93 -4.06 6.33
CA LEU A 208 15.88 -3.53 5.35
C LEU A 208 15.52 -4.18 4.02
N ALA A 209 15.03 -3.40 3.07
CA ALA A 209 14.64 -3.95 1.77
C ALA A 209 15.10 -3.05 0.62
N ARG A 210 15.44 -3.67 -0.50
CA ARG A 210 15.65 -3.05 -1.81
C ARG A 210 15.01 -3.93 -2.85
N ARG A 211 14.18 -3.33 -3.72
CA ARG A 211 13.52 -4.06 -4.79
C ARG A 211 13.50 -3.28 -6.09
N GLY A 212 13.67 -3.99 -7.20
CA GLY A 212 13.38 -3.51 -8.54
C GLY A 212 11.88 -3.60 -8.80
N ILE A 213 11.27 -2.53 -9.33
CA ILE A 213 9.84 -2.40 -9.52
C ILE A 213 9.50 -2.68 -10.97
N ARG A 214 8.36 -3.35 -11.19
CA ARG A 214 7.64 -3.41 -12.45
C ARG A 214 6.72 -2.20 -12.61
N SER A 215 6.68 -1.59 -13.78
CA SER A 215 5.68 -0.58 -14.15
C SER A 215 4.62 -1.13 -15.08
N GLY A 216 3.39 -0.61 -14.97
CA GLY A 216 2.39 -0.73 -16.03
C GLY A 216 2.74 0.16 -17.21
N THR A 217 2.19 -0.16 -18.38
CA THR A 217 2.33 0.61 -19.62
C THR A 217 1.06 0.50 -20.46
N THR A 218 1.06 1.07 -21.66
CA THR A 218 -0.09 1.01 -22.59
C THR A 218 -0.29 -0.38 -23.18
N ARG A 219 -1.52 -0.69 -23.57
CA ARG A 219 -1.81 -1.96 -24.31
C ARG A 219 -1.04 -2.03 -25.63
N GLU A 220 -0.82 -0.89 -26.29
CA GLU A 220 -0.01 -0.79 -27.50
C GLU A 220 1.37 -1.37 -27.28
N ALA A 221 2.08 -0.93 -26.23
CA ALA A 221 3.42 -1.42 -25.91
C ALA A 221 3.44 -2.94 -25.65
N PHE A 222 2.49 -3.47 -24.88
CA PHE A 222 2.37 -4.92 -24.65
C PHE A 222 2.11 -5.69 -25.94
N THR A 223 1.25 -5.18 -26.81
CA THR A 223 0.91 -5.80 -28.11
C THR A 223 2.10 -5.82 -29.07
N LEU A 224 2.85 -4.73 -29.11
CA LEU A 224 4.03 -4.61 -29.95
C LEU A 224 5.14 -5.60 -29.56
N ILE A 225 5.38 -5.73 -28.25
CA ILE A 225 6.36 -6.71 -27.73
C ILE A 225 5.85 -8.13 -27.81
N GLY A 226 4.51 -8.34 -27.76
CA GLY A 226 3.91 -9.68 -27.72
C GLY A 226 4.05 -10.38 -26.36
N ASP A 227 4.39 -9.64 -25.28
CA ASP A 227 4.54 -10.17 -23.93
C ASP A 227 3.83 -9.27 -22.89
N ASN A 228 2.82 -9.82 -22.23
CA ASN A 228 2.09 -9.15 -21.15
C ASN A 228 2.90 -8.97 -19.86
N LEU A 229 4.11 -9.52 -19.78
CA LEU A 229 5.03 -9.35 -18.66
C LEU A 229 6.14 -8.34 -18.95
N TYR A 230 6.07 -7.67 -20.10
CA TYR A 230 7.00 -6.61 -20.45
C TYR A 230 7.12 -5.55 -19.34
N ASN A 231 8.37 -5.13 -19.08
CA ASN A 231 8.70 -4.11 -18.09
C ASN A 231 9.63 -3.07 -18.72
N PRO A 232 9.20 -1.81 -18.92
CA PRO A 232 10.01 -0.78 -19.58
C PRO A 232 11.07 -0.13 -18.68
N THR A 233 11.11 -0.46 -17.37
CA THR A 233 11.91 0.29 -16.39
C THR A 233 13.35 -0.18 -16.23
N TRP A 234 13.78 -1.20 -16.94
CA TRP A 234 15.10 -1.79 -16.84
C TRP A 234 15.82 -1.86 -18.20
N GLY A 235 17.10 -2.14 -18.17
CA GLY A 235 17.91 -2.40 -19.36
C GLY A 235 19.25 -3.02 -18.97
N TYR A 236 20.10 -3.30 -19.97
CA TYR A 236 21.43 -3.85 -19.74
C TYR A 236 22.47 -2.75 -19.56
N GLN A 237 23.26 -2.87 -18.49
CA GLN A 237 24.45 -2.06 -18.26
C GLN A 237 25.67 -2.99 -18.12
N ALA A 238 26.59 -2.91 -19.04
CA ALA A 238 27.81 -3.78 -19.08
C ALA A 238 27.45 -5.28 -18.94
N GLY A 239 26.36 -5.72 -19.57
CA GLY A 239 25.88 -7.11 -19.52
C GLY A 239 25.03 -7.48 -18.33
N GLU A 240 24.93 -6.61 -17.31
CA GLU A 240 24.11 -6.82 -16.11
C GLU A 240 22.75 -6.12 -16.23
N ARG A 241 21.70 -6.75 -15.66
CA ARG A 241 20.36 -6.14 -15.60
C ARG A 241 20.34 -5.02 -14.57
N ARG A 242 19.97 -3.82 -14.99
CA ARG A 242 19.81 -2.65 -14.12
C ARG A 242 18.39 -2.08 -14.26
N ASN A 243 17.69 -1.96 -13.13
CA ASN A 243 16.39 -1.31 -13.08
C ASN A 243 16.56 0.17 -12.66
N ALA A 244 15.92 1.10 -13.37
CA ALA A 244 15.91 2.52 -13.03
C ALA A 244 14.93 2.84 -11.88
N ARG A 245 13.91 2.00 -11.70
CA ARG A 245 12.90 2.14 -10.65
C ARG A 245 13.13 1.12 -9.55
N GLU A 246 13.87 1.54 -8.55
CA GLU A 246 14.10 0.76 -7.35
C GLU A 246 13.47 1.43 -6.14
N ARG A 247 13.02 0.63 -5.21
CA ARG A 247 12.45 1.05 -3.94
C ARG A 247 13.29 0.51 -2.80
N GLY A 248 13.69 1.40 -1.90
CA GLY A 248 14.45 1.04 -0.70
C GLY A 248 13.67 1.39 0.56
N GLU A 249 13.85 0.58 1.59
CA GLU A 249 13.13 0.71 2.84
C GLU A 249 14.03 0.38 4.03
N CYS A 250 14.01 1.26 5.04
CA CYS A 250 14.62 1.04 6.34
C CYS A 250 13.83 1.87 7.37
N VAL A 251 12.79 1.27 7.98
CA VAL A 251 11.88 1.95 8.91
C VAL A 251 11.69 1.07 10.16
N PRO A 252 12.63 1.10 11.13
CA PRO A 252 12.43 0.48 12.43
C PRO A 252 11.26 1.09 13.19
N MET A 253 10.65 0.29 14.06
CA MET A 253 9.60 0.71 14.99
C MET A 253 9.84 0.14 16.38
N MET A 254 9.28 0.83 17.38
CA MET A 254 9.24 0.39 18.77
C MET A 254 7.84 0.67 19.34
N VAL A 255 7.33 -0.27 20.15
CA VAL A 255 6.18 -0.05 21.01
C VAL A 255 6.53 -0.64 22.38
N ALA A 256 6.36 0.16 23.43
CA ALA A 256 6.50 -0.27 24.80
C ALA A 256 5.19 0.00 25.54
N SER A 257 4.68 -0.99 26.26
CA SER A 257 3.36 -0.96 26.87
C SER A 257 3.41 -1.47 28.30
N TYR A 258 2.68 -0.81 29.17
CA TYR A 258 2.50 -1.16 30.57
C TYR A 258 1.01 -1.31 30.87
N HIS A 259 0.61 -2.51 31.27
CA HIS A 259 -0.75 -2.83 31.69
C HIS A 259 -0.75 -3.04 33.22
N ARG A 260 -1.68 -2.36 33.91
CA ARG A 260 -1.80 -2.41 35.35
C ARG A 260 -3.26 -2.49 35.78
N GLN A 261 -3.56 -3.38 36.69
CA GLN A 261 -4.81 -3.38 37.43
C GLN A 261 -4.72 -2.35 38.56
N LEU A 262 -5.42 -1.21 38.42
CA LEU A 262 -5.42 -0.13 39.42
C LEU A 262 -6.34 -0.42 40.59
N SER A 263 -7.46 -1.11 40.34
CA SER A 263 -8.42 -1.58 41.33
C SER A 263 -9.13 -2.83 40.79
N GLU A 264 -9.96 -3.46 41.58
CA GLU A 264 -10.79 -4.63 41.12
C GLU A 264 -11.63 -4.30 39.87
N ARG A 265 -11.94 -3.02 39.65
CA ARG A 265 -12.80 -2.58 38.54
C ARG A 265 -12.11 -1.73 37.47
N THR A 266 -10.88 -1.29 37.72
CA THR A 266 -10.21 -0.36 36.82
C THR A 266 -8.82 -0.85 36.41
N GLU A 267 -8.58 -0.94 35.13
CA GLU A 267 -7.30 -1.25 34.52
C GLU A 267 -6.77 -0.09 33.68
N LEU A 268 -5.46 0.05 33.62
CA LEU A 268 -4.70 1.03 32.84
C LEU A 268 -3.86 0.32 31.80
N LEU A 269 -3.94 0.77 30.54
CA LEU A 269 -2.95 0.48 29.51
C LEU A 269 -2.27 1.80 29.10
N ALA A 270 -0.99 1.93 29.42
CA ALA A 270 -0.15 3.04 29.00
C ALA A 270 0.88 2.57 27.99
N SER A 271 1.01 3.27 26.88
CA SER A 271 1.87 2.86 25.78
C SER A 271 2.63 4.05 25.20
N ILE A 272 3.86 3.79 24.78
CA ILE A 272 4.71 4.72 24.03
C ILE A 272 5.30 3.98 22.84
N GLY A 273 5.34 4.62 21.69
CA GLY A 273 5.91 3.99 20.51
C GLY A 273 6.22 4.96 19.41
N GLY A 274 6.76 4.44 18.33
CA GLY A 274 7.08 5.25 17.16
C GLY A 274 7.77 4.48 16.07
N GLU A 275 7.94 5.17 14.96
CA GLU A 275 8.58 4.70 13.74
C GLU A 275 9.62 5.75 13.30
N TRP A 276 10.79 5.32 12.87
CA TRP A 276 11.81 6.22 12.33
C TRP A 276 12.58 5.55 11.22
N GLY A 277 13.13 6.34 10.32
CA GLY A 277 13.92 5.78 9.23
C GLY A 277 13.71 6.47 7.91
N LYS A 278 13.87 5.73 6.82
CA LYS A 278 13.73 6.27 5.47
C LYS A 278 13.14 5.25 4.49
N THR A 279 12.41 5.79 3.52
CA THR A 279 12.04 5.12 2.28
C THR A 279 12.65 5.87 1.10
N THR A 280 13.00 5.15 0.05
CA THR A 280 13.64 5.71 -1.14
C THR A 280 13.01 5.14 -2.39
N ASN A 281 12.83 5.99 -3.42
CA ASN A 281 12.43 5.56 -4.76
C ASN A 281 13.40 6.17 -5.77
N THR A 282 13.92 5.35 -6.68
CA THR A 282 14.75 5.85 -7.78
C THR A 282 13.92 6.08 -9.03
N SER A 283 14.38 7.00 -9.88
CA SER A 283 13.87 7.26 -11.23
C SER A 283 14.96 7.86 -12.09
N LEU A 284 14.91 7.66 -13.40
CA LEU A 284 15.74 8.42 -14.32
C LEU A 284 15.18 9.84 -14.47
N GLY A 285 16.04 10.81 -14.23
CA GLY A 285 15.84 12.20 -14.60
C GLY A 285 16.54 12.50 -15.92
N TRP A 286 15.97 13.42 -16.71
CA TRP A 286 16.57 13.96 -17.93
C TRP A 286 16.50 15.48 -17.91
N TYR A 287 17.57 16.12 -18.29
CA TYR A 287 17.83 17.54 -18.07
C TYR A 287 18.22 18.20 -19.40
N GLY A 288 17.24 18.84 -20.07
CA GLY A 288 17.39 19.34 -21.41
C GLY A 288 17.76 18.27 -22.44
N ALA A 289 17.21 17.08 -22.30
CA ALA A 289 17.46 15.91 -23.14
C ALA A 289 16.16 15.14 -23.43
N ALA A 290 16.19 14.21 -24.39
CA ALA A 290 15.04 13.37 -24.73
C ALA A 290 14.70 12.41 -23.58
N THR A 291 13.43 11.99 -23.51
CA THR A 291 12.99 11.01 -22.51
C THR A 291 13.76 9.68 -22.65
N PRO A 292 14.31 9.14 -21.56
CA PRO A 292 14.98 7.84 -21.56
C PRO A 292 14.03 6.64 -21.40
N HIS A 293 12.72 6.90 -21.29
CA HIS A 293 11.71 5.86 -21.07
C HIS A 293 11.18 5.34 -22.40
N PRO A 294 11.42 4.05 -22.73
CA PRO A 294 11.07 3.49 -24.03
C PRO A 294 9.55 3.50 -24.29
N ASP A 295 8.73 3.33 -23.27
CA ASP A 295 7.27 3.31 -23.35
C ASP A 295 6.62 4.71 -23.29
N ASN A 296 7.41 5.78 -23.41
CA ASN A 296 6.84 7.11 -23.53
C ASN A 296 5.99 7.18 -24.82
N TYR A 297 4.77 7.71 -24.72
CA TYR A 297 3.82 7.78 -25.82
C TYR A 297 4.39 8.40 -27.11
N ARG A 298 5.39 9.32 -27.00
CA ARG A 298 6.06 9.94 -28.15
C ARG A 298 6.98 8.99 -28.92
N LEU A 299 7.31 7.85 -28.35
CA LEU A 299 8.17 6.81 -28.93
C LEU A 299 7.36 5.60 -29.44
N LEU A 300 6.02 5.66 -29.34
CA LEU A 300 5.13 4.59 -29.80
C LEU A 300 4.61 4.90 -31.22
N PRO A 301 4.31 3.88 -32.04
CA PRO A 301 3.80 4.06 -33.39
C PRO A 301 2.58 4.95 -33.49
N SER A 302 1.66 4.84 -32.52
CA SER A 302 0.42 5.63 -32.48
C SER A 302 0.62 7.15 -32.35
N TYR A 303 1.81 7.60 -32.02
CA TYR A 303 2.13 9.02 -31.92
C TYR A 303 2.35 9.68 -33.30
N TYR A 304 2.84 8.89 -34.27
CA TYR A 304 3.25 9.43 -35.57
C TYR A 304 2.07 9.50 -36.54
N THR A 305 1.89 10.67 -37.15
CA THR A 305 0.88 10.88 -38.21
C THR A 305 1.37 10.42 -39.60
N ASP A 306 2.69 10.40 -39.80
CA ASP A 306 3.30 9.80 -41.01
C ASP A 306 3.28 8.28 -40.90
N LEU A 307 2.53 7.61 -41.78
CA LEU A 307 2.37 6.16 -41.76
C LEU A 307 3.70 5.41 -42.01
N THR A 308 4.64 6.00 -42.74
CA THR A 308 5.95 5.36 -43.02
C THR A 308 6.79 5.35 -41.74
N VAL A 309 6.79 6.46 -41.02
CA VAL A 309 7.49 6.58 -39.73
C VAL A 309 6.82 5.65 -38.72
N ALA A 310 5.49 5.69 -38.59
CA ALA A 310 4.73 4.82 -37.70
C ALA A 310 5.04 3.33 -37.94
N HIS A 311 5.05 2.91 -39.22
CA HIS A 311 5.37 1.52 -39.57
C HIS A 311 6.83 1.15 -39.23
N THR A 312 7.77 2.07 -39.49
CA THR A 312 9.18 1.83 -39.15
C THR A 312 9.37 1.66 -37.63
N VAL A 313 8.72 2.51 -36.82
CA VAL A 313 8.75 2.41 -35.37
C VAL A 313 8.06 1.12 -34.90
N GLU A 314 6.93 0.74 -35.50
CA GLU A 314 6.25 -0.53 -35.21
C GLU A 314 7.17 -1.74 -35.46
N GLU A 315 7.87 -1.78 -36.59
CA GLU A 315 8.82 -2.86 -36.90
C GLU A 315 9.95 -2.96 -35.87
N VAL A 316 10.50 -1.84 -35.43
CA VAL A 316 11.55 -1.81 -34.39
C VAL A 316 11.02 -2.39 -33.08
N TRP A 317 9.81 -2.00 -32.68
CA TRP A 317 9.18 -2.53 -31.48
C TRP A 317 8.91 -4.03 -31.59
N ARG A 318 8.36 -4.49 -32.71
CA ARG A 318 8.04 -5.92 -32.95
C ARG A 318 9.27 -6.83 -32.98
N ARG A 319 10.44 -6.27 -33.36
CA ARG A 319 11.71 -6.99 -33.27
C ARG A 319 12.25 -7.10 -31.83
N ALA A 320 11.60 -6.43 -30.88
CA ALA A 320 12.01 -6.34 -29.47
C ALA A 320 13.51 -5.97 -29.31
N ASP A 321 14.01 -5.05 -30.15
CA ASP A 321 15.38 -4.54 -30.02
C ASP A 321 15.53 -3.80 -28.70
N SER A 322 16.36 -4.32 -27.82
CA SER A 322 16.52 -3.83 -26.46
C SER A 322 16.99 -2.37 -26.36
N ARG A 323 17.63 -1.84 -27.41
CA ARG A 323 18.00 -0.43 -27.46
C ARG A 323 16.81 0.53 -27.54
N TYR A 324 15.68 0.07 -28.07
CA TYR A 324 14.46 0.85 -28.24
C TYR A 324 13.35 0.45 -27.28
N THR A 325 13.35 -0.80 -26.83
CA THR A 325 12.28 -1.35 -25.98
C THR A 325 12.68 -1.45 -24.51
N GLN A 326 13.94 -1.17 -24.21
CA GLN A 326 14.48 -1.14 -22.84
C GLN A 326 15.23 0.18 -22.63
N ILE A 327 15.65 0.46 -21.39
CA ILE A 327 16.51 1.60 -21.09
C ILE A 327 17.91 1.32 -21.66
N ASP A 328 18.35 2.11 -22.64
CA ASP A 328 19.71 2.05 -23.17
C ASP A 328 20.70 2.79 -22.26
N TRP A 329 21.18 2.11 -21.23
CA TRP A 329 22.15 2.68 -20.29
C TRP A 329 23.44 3.14 -20.97
N ALA A 330 23.89 2.44 -22.02
CA ALA A 330 25.11 2.79 -22.73
C ALA A 330 24.97 4.12 -23.47
N GLU A 331 23.83 4.36 -24.10
CA GLU A 331 23.53 5.63 -24.74
C GLU A 331 23.49 6.78 -23.72
N LEU A 332 22.86 6.59 -22.54
CA LEU A 332 22.80 7.62 -21.48
C LEU A 332 24.22 8.01 -21.01
N TYR A 333 25.11 7.05 -20.82
CA TYR A 333 26.52 7.30 -20.48
C TYR A 333 27.24 8.05 -21.59
N THR A 334 27.01 7.69 -22.84
CA THR A 334 27.64 8.34 -24.00
C THR A 334 27.22 9.80 -24.13
N ILE A 335 25.92 10.10 -23.98
CA ILE A 335 25.40 11.45 -24.03
C ILE A 335 25.99 12.31 -22.90
N ASN A 336 26.04 11.79 -21.68
CA ASN A 336 26.65 12.48 -20.55
C ASN A 336 28.16 12.76 -20.77
N ALA A 337 28.92 11.80 -21.33
CA ALA A 337 30.32 11.99 -21.64
C ALA A 337 30.55 13.10 -22.67
N MET A 338 29.62 13.25 -23.63
CA MET A 338 29.69 14.31 -24.63
C MET A 338 29.26 15.70 -24.11
N ALA A 339 28.60 15.75 -22.93
CA ALA A 339 28.03 16.99 -22.37
C ALA A 339 29.03 17.85 -21.58
N GLY A 340 30.34 17.57 -21.66
CA GLY A 340 31.37 18.40 -21.03
C GLY A 340 31.37 18.39 -19.49
N GLY A 341 30.93 17.28 -18.89
CA GLY A 341 30.88 17.09 -17.44
C GLY A 341 29.52 17.38 -16.79
N GLU A 342 28.62 18.07 -17.47
CA GLU A 342 27.25 18.35 -17.03
C GLU A 342 26.34 17.12 -17.29
N ALA A 343 25.59 16.67 -16.30
CA ALA A 343 24.68 15.54 -16.48
C ALA A 343 23.44 15.93 -17.29
N ARG A 344 23.22 15.26 -18.40
CA ARG A 344 21.97 15.27 -19.17
C ARG A 344 21.00 14.21 -18.68
N TYR A 345 21.53 13.14 -18.12
CA TYR A 345 20.78 12.08 -17.46
C TYR A 345 21.39 11.77 -16.11
N ALA A 346 20.56 11.57 -15.10
CA ALA A 346 21.00 11.08 -13.81
C ALA A 346 19.95 10.15 -13.20
N LEU A 347 20.41 9.19 -12.42
CA LEU A 347 19.53 8.41 -11.57
C LEU A 347 19.24 9.23 -10.31
N GLU A 348 18.03 9.70 -10.20
CA GLU A 348 17.52 10.41 -9.03
C GLU A 348 17.09 9.42 -7.93
N ARG A 349 17.22 9.82 -6.68
CA ARG A 349 16.66 9.10 -5.54
C ARG A 349 15.82 10.04 -4.69
N ARG A 350 14.52 9.87 -4.76
CA ARG A 350 13.55 10.55 -3.90
C ARG A 350 13.53 9.87 -2.55
N THR A 351 13.74 10.60 -1.49
CA THR A 351 13.86 10.07 -0.13
C THR A 351 12.84 10.74 0.77
N SER A 352 12.10 9.92 1.52
CA SER A 352 11.26 10.36 2.63
C SER A 352 11.87 9.82 3.92
N ARG A 353 12.34 10.72 4.81
CA ARG A 353 12.83 10.37 6.13
C ARG A 353 11.73 10.65 7.15
N ILE A 354 11.30 9.61 7.84
CA ILE A 354 10.18 9.64 8.78
C ILE A 354 10.72 9.60 10.21
N ALA A 355 10.13 10.39 11.09
CA ALA A 355 10.30 10.32 12.54
C ALA A 355 8.94 10.56 13.19
N ARG A 356 8.32 9.49 13.71
CA ARG A 356 7.02 9.51 14.40
C ARG A 356 7.21 9.05 15.83
N GLY A 357 6.62 9.78 16.78
CA GLY A 357 6.45 9.38 18.17
C GLY A 357 4.99 9.50 18.57
N GLU A 358 4.52 8.57 19.39
CA GLU A 358 3.14 8.52 19.88
C GLU A 358 3.13 8.03 21.33
N ILE A 359 2.28 8.63 22.15
CA ILE A 359 1.97 8.19 23.51
C ILE A 359 0.47 7.98 23.62
N SER A 360 0.07 6.98 24.41
CA SER A 360 -1.34 6.67 24.68
C SER A 360 -1.52 6.24 26.13
N ALA A 361 -2.60 6.68 26.75
CA ALA A 361 -3.04 6.17 28.04
C ALA A 361 -4.53 5.90 27.97
N SER A 362 -4.95 4.69 28.31
CA SER A 362 -6.35 4.29 28.32
C SER A 362 -6.70 3.61 29.63
N PHE A 363 -7.90 3.90 30.12
CA PHE A 363 -8.49 3.28 31.30
C PHE A 363 -9.71 2.48 30.87
N ARG A 364 -9.88 1.31 31.44
CA ARG A 364 -11.12 0.52 31.36
C ARG A 364 -11.66 0.34 32.76
N THR A 365 -12.90 0.77 33.00
CA THR A 365 -13.53 0.72 34.29
C THR A 365 -14.86 -0.03 34.20
N ALA A 366 -15.00 -1.12 34.94
CA ALA A 366 -16.27 -1.80 35.10
C ALA A 366 -17.16 -0.99 36.06
N ILE A 367 -18.22 -0.35 35.53
CA ILE A 367 -19.18 0.43 36.31
C ILE A 367 -20.18 -0.50 36.99
N ALA A 368 -20.63 -1.52 36.25
CA ALA A 368 -21.49 -2.60 36.73
C ALA A 368 -21.04 -3.93 36.12
N ASN A 369 -21.66 -5.04 36.49
CA ASN A 369 -21.30 -6.35 35.96
C ASN A 369 -21.40 -6.41 34.43
N ASP A 370 -22.41 -5.70 33.89
CA ASP A 370 -22.72 -5.69 32.45
C ASP A 370 -22.26 -4.42 31.73
N ILE A 371 -21.72 -3.41 32.45
CA ILE A 371 -21.35 -2.13 31.89
C ILE A 371 -19.89 -1.81 32.16
N SER A 372 -19.13 -1.59 31.09
CA SER A 372 -17.76 -1.08 31.17
C SER A 372 -17.60 0.23 30.38
N LEU A 373 -16.83 1.15 30.95
CA LEU A 373 -16.43 2.39 30.31
C LEU A 373 -14.94 2.31 30.00
N ARG A 374 -14.57 2.63 28.77
CA ARG A 374 -13.18 2.80 28.33
C ARG A 374 -12.98 4.25 27.90
N TYR A 375 -11.93 4.89 28.38
CA TYR A 375 -11.60 6.27 28.02
C TYR A 375 -10.11 6.48 28.01
N GLY A 376 -9.66 7.45 27.21
CA GLY A 376 -8.23 7.64 27.06
C GLY A 376 -7.83 8.86 26.26
N VAL A 377 -6.51 9.04 26.18
CA VAL A 377 -5.85 10.11 25.44
C VAL A 377 -4.75 9.53 24.57
N ARG A 378 -4.57 10.11 23.39
CA ARG A 378 -3.46 9.84 22.48
C ARG A 378 -2.86 11.16 22.03
N ALA A 379 -1.53 11.22 21.99
CA ALA A 379 -0.81 12.35 21.41
C ALA A 379 0.30 11.82 20.50
N ALA A 380 0.41 12.38 19.29
CA ALA A 380 1.42 11.98 18.32
C ALA A 380 2.06 13.19 17.64
N ILE A 381 3.34 13.04 17.31
CA ILE A 381 4.07 13.94 16.43
C ILE A 381 4.69 13.14 15.30
N ASN A 382 4.55 13.63 14.07
CA ASN A 382 5.15 13.05 12.88
C ASN A 382 5.91 14.13 12.11
N ALA A 383 7.19 13.87 11.80
CA ALA A 383 8.00 14.69 10.92
C ALA A 383 8.45 13.85 9.73
N SER A 384 8.02 14.24 8.53
CA SER A 384 8.39 13.59 7.27
C SER A 384 9.23 14.55 6.43
N ARG A 385 10.56 14.34 6.38
CA ARG A 385 11.46 15.13 5.54
C ARG A 385 11.60 14.49 4.17
N ASN A 386 11.19 15.22 3.15
CA ASN A 386 11.15 14.79 1.76
C ASN A 386 12.18 15.57 0.94
N TYR A 387 13.09 14.86 0.28
CA TYR A 387 14.15 15.45 -0.51
C TYR A 387 14.60 14.55 -1.65
N LYS A 388 15.23 15.13 -2.65
CA LYS A 388 15.79 14.44 -3.80
C LYS A 388 17.31 14.41 -3.70
N VAL A 389 17.94 13.31 -4.09
CA VAL A 389 19.39 13.08 -4.03
C VAL A 389 19.88 12.59 -5.37
N VAL A 390 21.04 13.03 -5.80
CA VAL A 390 21.75 12.46 -6.94
C VAL A 390 22.19 11.03 -6.58
N GLY A 391 21.56 10.04 -7.20
CA GLY A 391 21.86 8.62 -6.98
C GLY A 391 23.05 8.15 -7.78
N ASP A 392 23.10 8.53 -9.08
CA ASP A 392 24.17 8.19 -10.01
C ASP A 392 24.18 9.21 -11.15
N LEU A 393 25.33 9.75 -11.49
CA LEU A 393 25.51 10.75 -12.55
C LEU A 393 25.72 10.15 -13.95
N LEU A 394 25.71 8.83 -14.08
CA LEU A 394 25.86 8.11 -15.35
C LEU A 394 27.05 8.58 -16.18
N GLY A 395 28.21 8.75 -15.54
CA GLY A 395 29.45 9.15 -16.21
C GLY A 395 29.69 10.66 -16.30
N ALA A 396 28.75 11.52 -15.90
CA ALA A 396 29.00 12.95 -15.78
C ALA A 396 29.70 13.31 -14.45
N ASP A 397 30.27 14.52 -14.38
CA ASP A 397 30.98 15.01 -13.20
C ASP A 397 30.01 15.58 -12.16
N HIS A 398 28.99 16.31 -12.62
CA HIS A 398 28.01 16.99 -11.78
C HIS A 398 26.69 17.22 -12.50
N LEU A 399 25.67 17.58 -11.70
CA LEU A 399 24.38 18.11 -12.15
C LEU A 399 24.21 19.53 -11.58
N THR A 400 23.97 20.51 -12.40
CA THR A 400 23.65 21.87 -11.94
C THR A 400 22.25 21.89 -11.34
N ASP A 401 22.10 22.45 -10.11
CA ASP A 401 20.82 22.44 -9.38
C ASP A 401 19.93 23.59 -9.80
N ILE A 402 19.40 23.52 -11.01
CA ILE A 402 18.43 24.45 -11.61
C ILE A 402 17.13 23.74 -11.96
N ASP A 403 16.06 24.50 -12.24
CA ASP A 403 14.80 23.96 -12.73
C ASP A 403 14.83 23.84 -14.26
N TYR A 404 15.18 22.67 -14.78
CA TYR A 404 15.27 22.38 -16.20
C TYR A 404 13.93 22.38 -16.95
N TYR A 405 12.81 22.34 -16.24
CA TYR A 405 11.47 22.33 -16.85
C TYR A 405 11.03 23.75 -17.28
N LEU A 406 11.67 24.79 -16.74
CA LEU A 406 11.34 26.19 -16.98
C LEU A 406 12.45 26.95 -17.73
N VAL A 407 13.52 26.25 -18.15
CA VAL A 407 14.67 26.86 -18.85
C VAL A 407 14.26 27.48 -20.20
N ASP A 408 13.27 26.94 -20.87
CA ASP A 408 12.80 27.43 -22.20
C ASP A 408 11.62 28.42 -22.08
N ASP A 409 11.27 28.86 -20.87
CA ASP A 409 10.21 29.85 -20.65
C ASP A 409 10.82 31.25 -20.76
N ASP A 410 10.37 32.06 -21.74
CA ASP A 410 10.83 33.45 -21.99
C ASP A 410 10.61 34.37 -20.78
N THR A 411 9.77 33.98 -19.83
CA THR A 411 9.43 34.73 -18.61
C THR A 411 10.53 34.65 -17.55
N TYR A 412 11.34 33.61 -17.56
CA TYR A 412 12.32 33.30 -16.49
C TYR A 412 13.76 33.34 -17.01
N SER A 413 14.70 33.52 -16.09
CA SER A 413 16.12 33.42 -16.43
C SER A 413 16.48 31.98 -16.87
N LEU A 414 17.40 31.83 -17.78
CA LEU A 414 17.89 30.53 -18.28
C LEU A 414 18.45 29.61 -17.20
N ASN A 415 18.67 30.11 -15.98
CA ASN A 415 19.24 29.34 -14.87
C ASN A 415 18.39 29.48 -13.60
N LEU A 416 17.09 29.21 -13.67
CA LEU A 416 16.18 29.29 -12.53
C LEU A 416 16.63 28.38 -11.39
N GLN A 417 17.01 28.99 -10.26
CA GLN A 417 17.64 28.28 -9.13
C GLN A 417 16.65 27.45 -8.33
N ASN A 418 17.00 26.22 -8.02
CA ASN A 418 16.26 25.40 -7.06
C ASN A 418 16.53 25.84 -5.60
N ASP A 419 17.70 26.48 -5.33
CA ASP A 419 18.03 26.98 -4.00
C ASP A 419 18.84 28.28 -4.13
N LEU A 420 18.23 29.43 -3.91
CA LEU A 420 18.87 30.75 -3.93
C LEU A 420 19.98 30.91 -2.88
N ARG A 421 19.97 30.08 -1.84
CA ARG A 421 21.00 30.10 -0.81
C ARG A 421 22.32 29.47 -1.28
N HIS A 422 22.24 28.65 -2.33
CA HIS A 422 23.39 27.98 -2.95
C HIS A 422 23.25 28.04 -4.47
N PRO A 423 23.31 29.22 -5.08
CA PRO A 423 23.06 29.40 -6.51
C PRO A 423 24.12 28.66 -7.35
N ASN A 424 23.66 28.11 -8.50
CA ASN A 424 24.49 27.36 -9.47
C ASN A 424 25.25 26.21 -8.83
N ARG A 425 24.67 25.58 -7.77
CA ARG A 425 25.29 24.48 -7.08
C ARG A 425 25.48 23.30 -8.04
N ARG A 426 26.72 22.82 -8.12
CA ARG A 426 27.08 21.59 -8.82
C ARG A 426 26.88 20.39 -7.88
N ALA A 427 25.75 19.71 -8.04
CA ALA A 427 25.42 18.56 -7.23
C ALA A 427 26.15 17.30 -7.72
N THR A 428 26.83 16.61 -6.82
CA THR A 428 27.52 15.35 -7.05
C THR A 428 26.75 14.18 -6.44
N LYS A 429 27.21 12.95 -6.67
CA LYS A 429 26.58 11.75 -6.11
C LYS A 429 26.43 11.85 -4.59
N GLY A 430 25.19 11.75 -4.10
CA GLY A 430 24.86 11.84 -2.69
C GLY A 430 24.33 13.22 -2.25
N ASP A 431 24.54 14.27 -3.05
CA ASP A 431 24.04 15.61 -2.75
C ASP A 431 22.54 15.72 -2.96
N ARG A 432 21.89 16.57 -2.14
CA ARG A 432 20.50 16.92 -2.33
C ARG A 432 20.37 17.96 -3.42
N PHE A 433 19.33 17.86 -4.20
CA PHE A 433 19.01 18.82 -5.25
C PHE A 433 17.51 18.86 -5.53
N GLY A 434 17.07 19.83 -6.29
CA GLY A 434 15.69 19.98 -6.72
C GLY A 434 14.77 20.45 -5.58
N TYR A 435 14.56 19.68 -4.53
CA TYR A 435 13.73 20.06 -3.38
C TYR A 435 14.19 19.41 -2.07
N ASP A 436 13.93 20.10 -0.96
CA ASP A 436 14.08 19.61 0.42
C ASP A 436 13.07 20.33 1.33
N TYR A 437 12.15 19.57 1.93
CA TYR A 437 11.15 20.11 2.85
C TYR A 437 10.74 19.07 3.91
N THR A 438 10.18 19.54 5.02
CA THR A 438 9.64 18.70 6.10
C THR A 438 8.16 19.01 6.29
N LEU A 439 7.30 18.01 6.31
CA LEU A 439 5.93 18.11 6.82
C LEU A 439 5.93 17.70 8.28
N VAL A 440 5.37 18.54 9.14
CA VAL A 440 5.24 18.26 10.58
C VAL A 440 3.77 18.22 10.96
N GLU A 441 3.34 17.09 11.48
CA GLU A 441 1.97 16.86 11.95
C GLU A 441 1.99 16.67 13.47
N ARG A 442 0.99 17.22 14.15
CA ARG A 442 0.75 17.03 15.60
C ARG A 442 -0.70 16.64 15.79
N GLU A 443 -0.91 15.55 16.49
CA GLU A 443 -2.22 14.98 16.74
C GLU A 443 -2.44 14.87 18.25
N LEU A 444 -3.62 15.26 18.71
CA LEU A 444 -4.12 14.99 20.04
C LEU A 444 -5.53 14.44 19.91
N SER A 445 -5.85 13.35 20.59
CA SER A 445 -7.18 12.74 20.54
C SER A 445 -7.61 12.29 21.92
N LEU A 446 -8.83 12.66 22.29
CA LEU A 446 -9.55 12.14 23.46
C LEU A 446 -10.63 11.20 22.96
N TYR A 447 -10.85 10.08 23.64
CA TYR A 447 -11.89 9.13 23.27
C TYR A 447 -12.52 8.48 24.49
N ALA A 448 -13.76 8.06 24.30
CA ALA A 448 -14.50 7.26 25.26
C ALA A 448 -15.37 6.24 24.55
N SER A 449 -15.54 5.05 25.13
CA SER A 449 -16.56 4.08 24.74
C SER A 449 -17.25 3.51 25.96
N ALA A 450 -18.55 3.28 25.83
CA ALA A 450 -19.36 2.57 26.82
C ALA A 450 -19.83 1.26 26.19
N THR A 451 -19.57 0.15 26.87
CA THR A 451 -19.97 -1.18 26.42
C THR A 451 -20.96 -1.78 27.43
N TYR A 452 -22.12 -2.20 26.93
CA TYR A 452 -23.11 -3.00 27.65
C TYR A 452 -23.07 -4.42 27.11
N GLN A 453 -22.71 -5.37 27.95
CA GLN A 453 -22.52 -6.77 27.58
C GLN A 453 -23.31 -7.70 28.50
N THR A 454 -24.25 -8.43 27.91
CA THR A 454 -25.00 -9.51 28.60
C THR A 454 -24.81 -10.81 27.82
N GLU A 455 -25.45 -11.89 28.27
CA GLU A 455 -25.44 -13.17 27.52
C GLU A 455 -26.03 -13.04 26.11
N ARG A 456 -26.99 -12.11 25.89
CA ARG A 456 -27.68 -11.94 24.63
C ARG A 456 -27.34 -10.65 23.89
N TRP A 457 -27.05 -9.56 24.61
CA TRP A 457 -26.81 -8.26 24.03
C TRP A 457 -25.35 -7.84 24.18
N SER A 458 -24.81 -7.28 23.11
CA SER A 458 -23.51 -6.60 23.10
C SER A 458 -23.73 -5.25 22.44
N ILE A 459 -23.72 -4.16 23.21
CA ILE A 459 -23.91 -2.81 22.69
C ILE A 459 -22.69 -1.98 23.05
N GLU A 460 -22.12 -1.30 22.06
CA GLU A 460 -21.02 -0.36 22.25
C GLU A 460 -21.36 0.98 21.63
N ALA A 461 -21.11 2.05 22.37
CA ALA A 461 -21.16 3.43 21.87
C ALA A 461 -19.77 4.03 22.05
N TYR A 462 -19.22 4.60 20.99
CA TYR A 462 -17.89 5.20 20.95
C TYR A 462 -17.94 6.63 20.45
N ALA A 463 -17.14 7.50 21.09
CA ALA A 463 -16.92 8.88 20.65
C ALA A 463 -15.44 9.25 20.76
N SER A 464 -14.93 9.98 19.79
CA SER A 464 -13.61 10.61 19.88
C SER A 464 -13.64 12.03 19.34
N LEU A 465 -12.78 12.87 19.90
CA LEU A 465 -12.56 14.24 19.47
C LEU A 465 -11.06 14.48 19.41
N GLY A 466 -10.59 15.07 18.31
CA GLY A 466 -9.19 15.32 18.07
C GLY A 466 -8.85 16.76 17.69
N SER A 467 -7.58 17.06 17.77
CA SER A 467 -6.93 18.24 17.19
C SER A 467 -5.80 17.78 16.31
N HIS A 468 -5.81 18.19 15.06
CA HIS A 468 -4.75 17.94 14.08
C HIS A 468 -4.17 19.26 13.62
N ALA A 469 -2.86 19.45 13.76
CA ALA A 469 -2.17 20.64 13.33
C ALA A 469 -0.97 20.26 12.45
N THR A 470 -0.91 20.82 11.25
CA THR A 470 0.17 20.52 10.31
C THR A 470 0.75 21.77 9.69
N HIS A 471 2.07 21.73 9.41
CA HIS A 471 2.78 22.78 8.68
C HIS A 471 3.92 22.18 7.85
N ARG A 472 4.28 22.89 6.80
CA ARG A 472 5.46 22.61 5.99
C ARG A 472 6.64 23.47 6.49
N ASN A 473 7.86 22.93 6.42
CA ASN A 473 9.09 23.66 6.63
C ASN A 473 10.00 23.44 5.40
N GLY A 474 10.15 24.45 4.56
CA GLY A 474 11.02 24.44 3.40
C GLY A 474 12.48 24.66 3.76
N HIS A 475 13.38 23.84 3.21
CA HIS A 475 14.82 23.92 3.45
C HIS A 475 15.57 24.52 2.26
N PHE A 476 14.94 24.55 1.07
CA PHE A 476 15.41 25.21 -0.14
C PHE A 476 14.59 26.46 -0.39
N GLU A 477 15.25 27.54 -0.79
CA GLU A 477 14.63 28.80 -1.22
C GLU A 477 14.56 28.82 -2.73
N LYS A 478 13.38 28.53 -3.27
CA LYS A 478 13.15 28.47 -4.72
C LYS A 478 13.16 29.87 -5.33
N GLU A 479 13.88 30.08 -6.44
CA GLU A 479 13.86 31.36 -7.15
C GLU A 479 12.45 31.71 -7.65
N ILE A 480 11.69 30.70 -8.11
CA ILE A 480 10.30 30.84 -8.55
C ILE A 480 9.34 31.25 -7.41
N TYR A 481 9.69 30.93 -6.16
CA TYR A 481 8.92 31.25 -4.95
C TYR A 481 9.86 31.74 -3.85
N PRO A 482 10.44 32.95 -3.97
CA PRO A 482 11.50 33.41 -3.06
C PRO A 482 11.02 33.65 -1.63
N ALA A 483 11.96 33.75 -0.73
CA ALA A 483 11.76 34.02 0.71
C ALA A 483 10.75 33.05 1.38
N GLU A 484 9.83 33.57 2.19
CA GLU A 484 8.83 32.78 2.92
C GLU A 484 7.84 32.01 2.03
N HIS A 485 7.78 32.28 0.72
CA HIS A 485 6.92 31.57 -0.21
C HIS A 485 7.37 30.12 -0.44
N SER A 486 8.65 29.80 -0.23
CA SER A 486 9.16 28.42 -0.32
C SER A 486 10.04 28.02 0.86
N TYR A 487 10.78 28.97 1.47
CA TYR A 487 11.70 28.73 2.56
C TYR A 487 11.06 28.90 3.95
N GLY A 488 11.55 28.13 4.92
CA GLY A 488 11.07 28.22 6.30
C GLY A 488 9.68 27.64 6.52
N LYS A 489 9.05 28.09 7.60
CA LYS A 489 7.79 27.51 8.10
C LYS A 489 6.59 28.13 7.40
N SER A 490 5.73 27.31 6.80
CA SER A 490 4.44 27.72 6.25
C SER A 490 3.40 28.07 7.33
N ARG A 491 2.24 28.58 6.93
CA ARG A 491 1.06 28.67 7.77
C ARG A 491 0.73 27.29 8.37
N THR A 492 0.36 27.26 9.63
CA THR A 492 -0.14 26.04 10.30
C THR A 492 -1.62 25.86 10.01
N ILE A 493 -1.98 24.72 9.42
CA ILE A 493 -3.36 24.31 9.23
C ILE A 493 -3.79 23.57 10.49
N ARG A 494 -4.99 23.90 11.01
CA ARG A 494 -5.60 23.23 12.16
C ARG A 494 -6.94 22.68 11.79
N LEU A 495 -7.18 21.42 12.10
CA LEU A 495 -8.40 20.68 11.83
C LEU A 495 -8.83 19.97 13.13
N SER A 496 -10.13 19.75 13.30
CA SER A 496 -10.68 19.09 14.48
C SER A 496 -11.42 17.82 14.07
N PRO A 497 -10.69 16.69 13.86
CA PRO A 497 -11.29 15.42 13.52
C PRO A 497 -12.13 14.87 14.67
N TYR A 498 -13.19 14.12 14.33
CA TYR A 498 -14.02 13.41 15.30
C TYR A 498 -14.57 12.11 14.73
N THR A 499 -14.93 11.19 15.63
CA THR A 499 -15.60 9.93 15.27
C THR A 499 -16.70 9.64 16.27
N LEU A 500 -17.86 9.23 15.75
CA LEU A 500 -18.98 8.70 16.52
C LEU A 500 -19.32 7.33 15.93
N SER A 501 -19.44 6.31 16.77
CA SER A 501 -19.80 4.97 16.32
C SER A 501 -20.69 4.29 17.34
N THR A 502 -21.59 3.44 16.85
CA THR A 502 -22.39 2.55 17.70
C THR A 502 -22.43 1.17 17.05
N SER A 503 -22.36 0.16 17.87
CA SER A 503 -22.50 -1.24 17.48
C SER A 503 -23.50 -1.92 18.42
N ALA A 504 -24.41 -2.70 17.86
CA ALA A 504 -25.36 -3.49 18.61
C ALA A 504 -25.36 -4.93 18.08
N GLY A 505 -25.10 -5.88 18.96
CA GLY A 505 -25.12 -7.31 18.68
C GLY A 505 -26.18 -8.02 19.50
N TYR A 506 -26.84 -9.03 18.91
CA TYR A 506 -27.81 -9.86 19.58
C TYR A 506 -27.57 -11.35 19.28
N THR A 507 -27.45 -12.14 20.32
CA THR A 507 -27.25 -13.59 20.28
C THR A 507 -28.57 -14.31 20.57
N PHE A 508 -29.18 -14.85 19.50
CA PHE A 508 -30.43 -15.61 19.61
C PHE A 508 -30.22 -16.96 20.32
N SER A 509 -29.10 -17.59 20.02
CA SER A 509 -28.64 -18.86 20.60
C SER A 509 -27.10 -18.90 20.50
N PRO A 510 -26.44 -19.85 21.14
CA PRO A 510 -24.97 -20.00 21.03
C PRO A 510 -24.44 -20.09 19.59
N GLN A 511 -25.29 -20.49 18.64
CA GLN A 511 -24.94 -20.64 17.23
C GLN A 511 -25.26 -19.41 16.38
N HIS A 512 -26.21 -18.57 16.78
CA HIS A 512 -26.77 -17.52 15.94
C HIS A 512 -26.54 -16.14 16.54
N HIS A 513 -25.82 -15.28 15.80
CA HIS A 513 -25.52 -13.92 16.22
C HIS A 513 -25.81 -12.94 15.07
N ILE A 514 -26.44 -11.83 15.36
CA ILE A 514 -26.56 -10.68 14.45
C ILE A 514 -25.85 -9.48 15.05
N SER A 515 -25.31 -8.62 14.20
CA SER A 515 -24.76 -7.33 14.64
C SER A 515 -25.05 -6.23 13.60
N LEU A 516 -25.20 -5.03 14.10
CA LEU A 516 -25.35 -3.81 13.31
C LEU A 516 -24.36 -2.78 13.85
N THR A 517 -23.54 -2.21 12.98
CA THR A 517 -22.60 -1.14 13.32
C THR A 517 -22.86 0.06 12.42
N ALA A 518 -22.93 1.26 13.01
CA ALA A 518 -22.99 2.51 12.28
C ALA A 518 -21.89 3.45 12.79
N SER A 519 -21.20 4.14 11.88
CA SER A 519 -20.13 5.06 12.23
C SER A 519 -20.15 6.30 11.35
N LEU A 520 -19.93 7.45 11.97
CA LEU A 520 -19.69 8.74 11.33
C LEU A 520 -18.34 9.25 11.80
N SER A 521 -17.42 9.49 10.87
CA SER A 521 -16.14 10.10 11.20
C SER A 521 -15.80 11.26 10.27
N ARG A 522 -15.11 12.25 10.82
CA ARG A 522 -14.44 13.29 10.05
C ARG A 522 -12.95 13.21 10.34
N GLN A 523 -12.16 13.02 9.30
CA GLN A 523 -10.72 12.77 9.38
C GLN A 523 -9.95 13.84 8.61
N ALA A 524 -8.72 14.14 9.07
CA ALA A 524 -7.83 15.00 8.31
C ALA A 524 -7.34 14.27 7.04
N PRO A 525 -7.31 14.94 5.88
CA PRO A 525 -6.71 14.38 4.67
C PRO A 525 -5.20 14.19 4.86
N TYR A 526 -4.56 13.52 3.91
CA TYR A 526 -3.10 13.41 3.93
C TYR A 526 -2.44 14.78 3.98
N ALA A 527 -1.41 14.93 4.82
CA ALA A 527 -0.70 16.20 4.98
C ALA A 527 -0.21 16.77 3.64
N SER A 528 0.28 15.93 2.71
CA SER A 528 0.73 16.37 1.39
C SER A 528 -0.37 17.02 0.55
N SER A 529 -1.63 16.61 0.70
CA SER A 529 -2.78 17.15 -0.04
C SER A 529 -3.29 18.49 0.50
N LEU A 530 -2.67 19.01 1.54
CA LEU A 530 -3.02 20.30 2.12
C LEU A 530 -2.21 21.47 1.56
N TRP A 531 -1.23 21.19 0.69
CA TRP A 531 -0.45 22.17 -0.07
C TRP A 531 -0.67 21.98 -1.56
N LEU A 532 -0.61 23.07 -2.33
CA LEU A 532 -0.67 22.98 -3.80
C LEU A 532 0.46 22.09 -4.30
N ASN A 533 1.68 22.43 -3.92
CA ASN A 533 2.86 21.66 -4.28
C ASN A 533 3.92 21.78 -3.18
N PRO A 534 3.97 20.84 -2.24
CA PRO A 534 4.91 20.93 -1.13
C PRO A 534 6.38 20.80 -1.55
N GLN A 535 6.69 20.37 -2.78
CA GLN A 535 8.06 20.33 -3.29
C GLN A 535 8.58 21.72 -3.66
N TYR A 536 7.69 22.63 -4.03
CA TYR A 536 8.03 23.96 -4.56
C TYR A 536 7.73 25.10 -3.59
N ASN A 537 6.55 25.12 -2.95
CA ASN A 537 6.10 26.29 -2.23
C ASN A 537 5.39 26.00 -0.91
N ASN A 538 5.15 27.08 -0.14
CA ASN A 538 4.46 27.09 1.15
C ASN A 538 2.95 27.34 1.02
N ARG A 539 2.42 27.50 -0.21
CA ARG A 539 0.99 27.76 -0.43
C ARG A 539 0.14 26.54 -0.09
N THR A 540 -0.82 26.76 0.78
CA THR A 540 -1.83 25.74 1.13
C THR A 540 -2.96 25.76 0.13
N ILE A 541 -3.70 24.66 0.00
CA ILE A 541 -4.97 24.65 -0.72
C ILE A 541 -5.93 25.65 -0.09
N ASP A 542 -6.88 26.14 -0.90
CA ASP A 542 -7.95 26.99 -0.41
C ASP A 542 -8.96 26.14 0.36
N ASN A 543 -9.39 26.62 1.55
CA ASN A 543 -10.41 25.98 2.41
C ASN A 543 -10.12 24.50 2.74
N PRO A 544 -8.99 24.17 3.39
CA PRO A 544 -8.72 22.80 3.84
C PRO A 544 -9.86 22.27 4.71
N SER A 545 -10.44 21.13 4.34
CA SER A 545 -11.57 20.52 5.03
C SER A 545 -11.25 19.11 5.50
N LEU A 546 -12.06 18.62 6.45
CA LEU A 546 -12.04 17.22 6.88
C LEU A 546 -12.82 16.37 5.87
N GLU A 547 -12.27 15.20 5.55
CA GLU A 547 -13.00 14.16 4.82
C GLU A 547 -14.05 13.52 5.75
N GLN A 548 -15.27 13.34 5.27
CA GLN A 548 -16.33 12.70 6.03
C GLN A 548 -16.57 11.28 5.54
N HIS A 549 -16.60 10.33 6.48
CA HIS A 549 -16.90 8.92 6.22
C HIS A 549 -18.13 8.52 7.02
N PHE A 550 -19.09 7.91 6.34
CA PHE A 550 -20.28 7.32 6.96
C PHE A 550 -20.33 5.84 6.59
N THR A 551 -20.45 4.96 7.58
CA THR A 551 -20.50 3.52 7.37
C THR A 551 -21.68 2.89 8.11
N ILE A 552 -22.32 1.91 7.47
CA ILE A 552 -23.25 0.99 8.09
C ILE A 552 -22.85 -0.42 7.70
N ASP A 553 -22.78 -1.31 8.67
CA ASP A 553 -22.50 -2.73 8.48
C ASP A 553 -23.48 -3.58 9.29
N ALA A 554 -24.21 -4.45 8.61
CA ALA A 554 -25.10 -5.43 9.21
C ALA A 554 -24.57 -6.83 8.94
N SER A 555 -24.37 -7.65 9.98
CA SER A 555 -23.84 -8.99 9.79
C SER A 555 -24.64 -10.03 10.58
N TYR A 556 -24.74 -11.21 9.98
CA TYR A 556 -25.27 -12.42 10.58
C TYR A 556 -24.16 -13.48 10.62
N LYS A 557 -23.99 -14.12 11.77
CA LYS A 557 -23.04 -15.19 11.98
C LYS A 557 -23.76 -16.44 12.49
N TYR A 558 -23.47 -17.57 11.83
CA TYR A 558 -23.86 -18.89 12.29
C TYR A 558 -22.62 -19.72 12.55
N ARG A 559 -22.47 -20.24 13.76
CA ARG A 559 -21.33 -21.06 14.14
C ARG A 559 -21.79 -22.35 14.81
N SER A 560 -21.35 -23.46 14.26
CA SER A 560 -21.58 -24.80 14.80
C SER A 560 -20.30 -25.63 14.68
N ALA A 561 -20.32 -26.86 15.22
CA ALA A 561 -19.19 -27.80 15.09
C ALA A 561 -18.86 -28.15 13.61
N LYS A 562 -19.85 -28.04 12.71
CA LYS A 562 -19.71 -28.45 11.30
C LYS A 562 -19.63 -27.27 10.32
N ALA A 563 -20.12 -26.11 10.71
CA ALA A 563 -20.17 -24.97 9.81
C ALA A 563 -19.95 -23.65 10.53
N ASP A 564 -19.18 -22.76 9.90
CA ASP A 564 -19.06 -21.34 10.24
C ASP A 564 -19.53 -20.55 9.01
N ILE A 565 -20.56 -19.73 9.16
CA ILE A 565 -21.19 -18.99 8.08
C ILE A 565 -21.31 -17.52 8.50
N THR A 566 -20.94 -16.63 7.60
CA THR A 566 -21.13 -15.19 7.80
C THR A 566 -21.81 -14.61 6.55
N ALA A 567 -22.85 -13.80 6.75
CA ALA A 567 -23.45 -12.97 5.73
C ALA A 567 -23.45 -11.53 6.21
N SER A 568 -23.02 -10.59 5.40
CA SER A 568 -23.01 -9.17 5.74
C SER A 568 -23.53 -8.31 4.61
N ALA A 569 -24.15 -7.18 4.96
CA ALA A 569 -24.50 -6.09 4.06
C ALA A 569 -23.82 -4.82 4.56
N PHE A 570 -23.25 -4.04 3.66
CA PHE A 570 -22.50 -2.85 4.00
C PHE A 570 -22.89 -1.65 3.13
N LEU A 571 -22.72 -0.47 3.71
CA LEU A 571 -22.76 0.81 3.03
C LEU A 571 -21.64 1.67 3.58
N HIS A 572 -20.83 2.24 2.69
CA HIS A 572 -19.77 3.19 3.01
C HIS A 572 -19.84 4.38 2.07
N SER A 573 -19.94 5.58 2.63
CA SER A 573 -19.94 6.84 1.89
C SER A 573 -18.78 7.69 2.35
N THR A 574 -18.02 8.23 1.39
CA THR A 574 -16.99 9.25 1.63
C THR A 574 -17.44 10.53 0.94
N THR A 575 -17.31 11.67 1.61
CA THR A 575 -17.60 13.00 1.05
C THR A 575 -16.54 14.01 1.44
N SER A 576 -16.46 15.11 0.69
CA SER A 576 -15.49 16.20 0.92
C SER A 576 -14.02 15.77 0.90
N ALA A 577 -13.71 14.67 0.20
CA ALA A 577 -12.31 14.27 0.01
C ALA A 577 -11.61 15.23 -0.96
N THR A 578 -10.31 15.43 -0.72
CA THR A 578 -9.47 16.34 -1.51
C THR A 578 -8.20 15.63 -1.94
N ASN A 579 -7.82 15.82 -3.21
CA ASN A 579 -6.59 15.30 -3.78
C ASN A 579 -5.80 16.43 -4.45
N THR A 580 -4.47 16.37 -4.38
CA THR A 580 -3.57 17.28 -5.10
C THR A 580 -2.61 16.48 -5.97
N LEU A 581 -2.41 16.95 -7.19
CA LEU A 581 -1.57 16.30 -8.18
C LEU A 581 -0.81 17.37 -8.98
N ARG A 582 0.45 17.13 -9.30
CA ARG A 582 1.16 17.89 -10.34
C ARG A 582 1.18 17.09 -11.62
N ALA A 583 0.68 17.64 -12.69
CA ALA A 583 0.65 17.03 -14.02
C ALA A 583 0.89 18.07 -15.12
N TYR A 584 1.36 17.60 -16.28
CA TYR A 584 1.41 18.42 -17.46
C TYR A 584 0.02 18.53 -18.06
N ASP A 585 -0.44 19.75 -18.31
CA ASP A 585 -1.69 20.05 -18.97
C ASP A 585 -1.45 20.29 -20.47
N ASP A 586 -1.93 19.35 -21.29
CA ASP A 586 -1.70 19.39 -22.74
C ASP A 586 -2.40 20.58 -23.42
N LEU A 587 -3.47 21.14 -22.83
CA LEU A 587 -4.19 22.30 -23.39
C LEU A 587 -3.46 23.61 -23.15
N SER A 588 -2.85 23.80 -21.97
CA SER A 588 -2.05 24.99 -21.65
C SER A 588 -0.58 24.82 -22.01
N ALA A 589 -0.17 23.61 -22.43
CA ALA A 589 1.22 23.24 -22.71
C ALA A 589 2.19 23.55 -21.57
N THR A 590 1.73 23.44 -20.30
CA THR A 590 2.53 23.73 -19.11
C THR A 590 2.27 22.71 -17.99
N PHE A 591 3.16 22.65 -17.00
CA PHE A 591 2.90 21.93 -15.78
C PHE A 591 1.91 22.71 -14.90
N CYS A 592 1.00 21.98 -14.26
CA CYS A 592 -0.02 22.53 -13.38
C CYS A 592 -0.03 21.83 -12.04
N ASP A 593 -0.27 22.59 -10.97
CA ASP A 593 -0.68 22.07 -9.68
C ASP A 593 -2.21 21.99 -9.66
N ILE A 594 -2.72 20.78 -9.51
CA ILE A 594 -4.13 20.44 -9.69
C ILE A 594 -4.71 20.06 -8.34
N VAL A 595 -5.76 20.78 -7.93
CA VAL A 595 -6.54 20.47 -6.74
C VAL A 595 -7.90 19.93 -7.17
N THR A 596 -8.21 18.70 -6.76
CA THR A 596 -9.55 18.12 -6.90
C THR A 596 -10.20 18.13 -5.53
N SER A 597 -11.29 18.86 -5.37
CA SER A 597 -12.03 19.02 -4.12
C SER A 597 -13.46 18.52 -4.25
N ASP A 598 -14.07 18.25 -3.10
CA ASP A 598 -15.44 17.74 -3.03
C ASP A 598 -15.63 16.36 -3.68
N ILE A 599 -14.62 15.50 -3.60
CA ILE A 599 -14.74 14.13 -4.09
C ILE A 599 -15.71 13.38 -3.18
N ALA A 600 -16.73 12.73 -3.78
CA ALA A 600 -17.69 11.92 -3.07
C ALA A 600 -17.81 10.52 -3.71
N THR A 601 -17.79 9.48 -2.87
CA THR A 601 -17.91 8.08 -3.29
C THR A 601 -18.94 7.35 -2.44
N LEU A 602 -19.55 6.32 -3.02
CA LEU A 602 -20.47 5.41 -2.35
C LEU A 602 -20.15 3.98 -2.72
N SER A 603 -19.96 3.15 -1.70
CA SER A 603 -19.75 1.72 -1.80
C SER A 603 -20.83 1.00 -1.02
N TYR A 604 -21.58 0.10 -1.65
CA TYR A 604 -22.57 -0.72 -0.97
C TYR A 604 -22.68 -2.10 -1.57
N GLY A 605 -23.04 -3.09 -0.78
CA GLY A 605 -23.13 -4.46 -1.26
C GLY A 605 -23.36 -5.49 -0.17
N VAL A 606 -23.20 -6.73 -0.57
CA VAL A 606 -23.34 -7.90 0.28
C VAL A 606 -22.12 -8.81 0.15
N GLU A 607 -21.75 -9.43 1.26
CA GLU A 607 -20.68 -10.42 1.34
C GLU A 607 -21.22 -11.67 2.05
N PHE A 608 -20.87 -12.83 1.52
CA PHE A 608 -21.20 -14.13 2.10
C PHE A 608 -19.94 -14.95 2.21
N ALA A 609 -19.75 -15.66 3.31
CA ALA A 609 -18.66 -16.62 3.48
C ALA A 609 -19.12 -17.82 4.28
N SER A 610 -18.61 -18.98 3.94
CA SER A 610 -18.85 -20.20 4.71
C SER A 610 -17.62 -21.10 4.72
N GLU A 611 -17.37 -21.72 5.86
CA GLU A 611 -16.49 -22.86 6.02
C GLU A 611 -17.33 -24.03 6.53
N VAL A 612 -17.34 -25.14 5.78
CA VAL A 612 -18.15 -26.31 6.11
C VAL A 612 -17.27 -27.57 6.14
N ARG A 613 -17.33 -28.28 7.25
CA ARG A 613 -16.72 -29.62 7.41
C ARG A 613 -17.70 -30.65 6.89
N LEU A 614 -17.48 -31.11 5.65
CA LEU A 614 -18.34 -32.14 5.01
C LEU A 614 -18.15 -33.49 5.67
N SER A 615 -16.93 -33.81 6.11
CA SER A 615 -16.59 -35.03 6.85
C SER A 615 -15.32 -34.78 7.70
N SER A 616 -14.81 -35.84 8.34
CA SER A 616 -13.51 -35.78 9.03
C SER A 616 -12.32 -35.47 8.12
N HIS A 617 -12.45 -35.69 6.81
CA HIS A 617 -11.38 -35.49 5.83
C HIS A 617 -11.64 -34.36 4.85
N TRP A 618 -12.89 -33.95 4.67
CA TRP A 618 -13.26 -32.97 3.66
C TRP A 618 -13.78 -31.67 4.28
N ARG A 619 -13.21 -30.57 3.84
CA ARG A 619 -13.64 -29.22 4.17
C ARG A 619 -13.86 -28.44 2.90
N THR A 620 -14.82 -27.56 2.87
CA THR A 620 -15.04 -26.60 1.80
C THR A 620 -15.15 -25.19 2.37
N THR A 621 -14.59 -24.25 1.64
CA THR A 621 -14.74 -22.81 1.90
C THR A 621 -15.37 -22.15 0.68
N LEU A 622 -16.29 -21.21 0.93
CA LEU A 622 -16.95 -20.44 -0.11
C LEU A 622 -16.99 -18.99 0.31
N SER A 623 -16.65 -18.08 -0.60
CA SER A 623 -16.90 -16.65 -0.42
C SER A 623 -17.54 -16.09 -1.69
N LEU A 624 -18.53 -15.21 -1.51
CA LEU A 624 -19.23 -14.50 -2.58
C LEU A 624 -19.39 -13.05 -2.15
N GLY A 625 -19.02 -12.10 -3.02
CA GLY A 625 -19.21 -10.68 -2.81
C GLY A 625 -19.88 -10.07 -4.03
N ALA A 626 -20.85 -9.21 -3.80
CA ALA A 626 -21.49 -8.41 -4.82
C ALA A 626 -21.72 -7.00 -4.30
N GLY A 627 -21.30 -5.99 -5.05
CA GLY A 627 -21.44 -4.61 -4.63
C GLY A 627 -21.35 -3.62 -5.77
N ASN A 628 -21.65 -2.37 -5.46
CA ASN A 628 -21.49 -1.25 -6.37
C ASN A 628 -20.60 -0.19 -5.70
N TYR A 629 -19.61 0.30 -6.45
CA TYR A 629 -18.55 1.17 -5.97
C TYR A 629 -18.42 2.32 -6.95
N ILE A 630 -18.97 3.49 -6.62
CA ILE A 630 -19.15 4.59 -7.56
C ILE A 630 -18.77 5.95 -6.98
N TYR A 631 -18.40 6.85 -7.86
CA TYR A 631 -18.39 8.28 -7.59
C TYR A 631 -19.82 8.82 -7.67
N THR A 632 -20.23 9.63 -6.70
CA THR A 632 -21.64 10.08 -6.58
C THR A 632 -21.87 11.51 -7.04
N ASN A 633 -20.79 12.25 -7.31
CA ASN A 633 -20.87 13.63 -7.77
C ASN A 633 -19.82 13.93 -8.83
N ASN A 634 -19.87 15.13 -9.35
CA ASN A 634 -18.89 15.77 -10.24
C ASN A 634 -18.02 16.71 -9.39
N PRO A 635 -16.82 16.28 -8.92
CA PRO A 635 -15.95 17.09 -8.08
C PRO A 635 -15.41 18.31 -8.82
N THR A 636 -14.99 19.33 -8.08
CA THR A 636 -14.37 20.53 -8.62
C THR A 636 -12.89 20.29 -8.85
N ILE A 637 -12.41 20.57 -10.05
CA ILE A 637 -10.99 20.60 -10.42
C ILE A 637 -10.55 22.05 -10.58
N THR A 638 -9.48 22.40 -9.87
CA THR A 638 -8.84 23.71 -9.95
C THR A 638 -7.40 23.52 -10.41
N LEU A 639 -7.01 24.16 -11.52
CA LEU A 639 -5.69 24.13 -12.08
C LEU A 639 -4.97 25.46 -11.79
N PHE A 640 -3.79 25.36 -11.23
CA PHE A 640 -2.89 26.49 -11.02
C PHE A 640 -1.63 26.32 -11.85
N ALA A 641 -1.13 27.39 -12.45
CA ALA A 641 0.19 27.37 -13.07
C ALA A 641 1.24 27.05 -12.00
N ASP A 642 2.17 26.15 -12.27
CA ASP A 642 3.22 25.80 -11.33
C ASP A 642 4.32 26.88 -11.24
N THR A 643 4.30 27.85 -12.14
CA THR A 643 5.23 28.97 -12.23
C THR A 643 4.98 30.07 -11.20
N ASP A 644 3.72 30.44 -10.97
CA ASP A 644 3.35 31.59 -10.13
C ASP A 644 2.11 31.34 -9.27
N ASN A 645 1.56 30.15 -9.32
CA ASN A 645 0.29 29.75 -8.70
C ASN A 645 -0.92 30.56 -9.20
N THR A 646 -0.87 31.15 -10.41
CA THR A 646 -2.06 31.78 -10.99
C THR A 646 -3.11 30.73 -11.34
N LEU A 647 -4.36 31.11 -11.18
CA LEU A 647 -5.48 30.26 -11.54
C LEU A 647 -5.61 30.16 -13.06
N ILE A 648 -5.39 28.97 -13.62
CA ILE A 648 -5.59 28.69 -15.03
C ILE A 648 -7.07 28.42 -15.32
N SER A 649 -7.67 27.52 -14.52
CA SER A 649 -9.08 27.18 -14.68
C SER A 649 -9.66 26.55 -13.43
N GLN A 650 -10.97 26.67 -13.29
CA GLN A 650 -11.78 25.91 -12.35
C GLN A 650 -12.98 25.36 -13.10
N SER A 651 -13.19 24.06 -13.04
CA SER A 651 -14.27 23.37 -13.74
C SER A 651 -14.74 22.16 -12.95
N ARG A 652 -15.81 21.52 -13.37
CA ARG A 652 -16.23 20.23 -12.82
C ARG A 652 -15.65 19.08 -13.62
N SER A 653 -15.49 17.92 -12.99
CA SER A 653 -15.09 16.67 -13.62
C SER A 653 -16.30 15.73 -13.73
N GLU A 654 -16.56 15.19 -14.91
CA GLU A 654 -17.66 14.28 -15.20
C GLU A 654 -17.38 12.88 -14.59
N MET A 655 -17.47 12.82 -13.26
CA MET A 655 -17.16 11.62 -12.47
C MET A 655 -18.41 10.88 -12.00
N GLN A 656 -19.54 11.56 -11.94
CA GLN A 656 -20.78 10.96 -11.42
C GLN A 656 -21.11 9.66 -12.13
N SER A 657 -21.35 8.60 -11.37
CA SER A 657 -21.59 7.23 -11.84
C SER A 657 -20.37 6.50 -12.41
N CYS A 658 -19.18 7.09 -12.45
CA CYS A 658 -17.96 6.32 -12.72
C CYS A 658 -17.72 5.32 -11.58
N HIS A 659 -17.14 4.19 -11.93
CA HIS A 659 -16.78 3.14 -10.97
C HIS A 659 -15.40 3.39 -10.36
N ILE A 660 -15.24 3.05 -9.08
CA ILE A 660 -13.93 3.07 -8.42
C ILE A 660 -13.09 1.93 -8.99
N GLY A 661 -11.87 2.21 -9.45
CA GLY A 661 -10.94 1.19 -9.93
C GLY A 661 -10.42 0.28 -8.83
N GLY A 662 -9.85 -0.86 -9.22
CA GLY A 662 -9.26 -1.80 -8.26
C GLY A 662 -10.26 -2.55 -7.39
N VAL A 663 -11.56 -2.49 -7.70
CA VAL A 663 -12.62 -3.17 -6.95
C VAL A 663 -13.49 -3.98 -7.93
N PRO A 664 -13.51 -5.31 -7.85
CA PRO A 664 -14.49 -6.10 -8.60
C PRO A 664 -15.88 -5.93 -7.99
N HIS A 665 -16.87 -5.68 -8.82
CA HIS A 665 -18.28 -5.60 -8.38
C HIS A 665 -18.84 -6.97 -8.02
N ILE A 666 -18.30 -8.03 -8.64
CA ILE A 666 -18.62 -9.42 -8.33
C ILE A 666 -17.31 -10.15 -8.04
N SER A 667 -17.24 -10.83 -6.92
CA SER A 667 -16.11 -11.67 -6.53
C SER A 667 -16.60 -12.98 -5.94
N GLY A 668 -15.94 -14.07 -6.28
CA GLY A 668 -16.28 -15.40 -5.79
C GLY A 668 -15.04 -16.26 -5.64
N SER A 669 -14.96 -17.02 -4.55
CA SER A 669 -13.93 -18.02 -4.33
C SER A 669 -14.56 -19.26 -3.71
N ALA A 670 -14.25 -20.42 -4.26
CA ALA A 670 -14.65 -21.70 -3.72
C ALA A 670 -13.44 -22.63 -3.66
N GLU A 671 -13.16 -23.21 -2.51
CA GLU A 671 -12.08 -24.16 -2.32
C GLU A 671 -12.59 -25.43 -1.66
N ILE A 672 -12.10 -26.56 -2.10
CA ILE A 672 -12.27 -27.86 -1.44
C ILE A 672 -10.91 -28.34 -0.96
N THR A 673 -10.85 -28.76 0.31
CA THR A 673 -9.64 -29.24 0.96
C THR A 673 -9.86 -30.66 1.47
N TYR A 674 -8.96 -31.57 1.10
CA TYR A 674 -8.85 -32.91 1.67
C TYR A 674 -7.74 -32.93 2.70
N LEU A 675 -8.02 -33.47 3.88
CA LEU A 675 -7.08 -33.63 4.99
C LEU A 675 -7.07 -35.09 5.40
N ASP A 676 -5.87 -35.73 5.42
CA ASP A 676 -5.72 -37.11 5.83
C ASP A 676 -4.92 -37.22 7.14
N TYR A 677 -5.30 -38.14 8.00
CA TYR A 677 -4.58 -38.43 9.25
C TYR A 677 -3.14 -38.92 9.02
N SER A 678 -2.85 -39.43 7.82
CA SER A 678 -1.48 -39.82 7.45
C SER A 678 -0.56 -38.64 7.17
N GLY A 679 -1.07 -37.41 7.21
CA GLY A 679 -0.30 -36.21 7.06
C GLY A 679 -0.32 -35.58 5.65
N TRP A 680 -1.30 -35.91 4.81
CA TRP A 680 -1.55 -35.25 3.54
C TRP A 680 -2.61 -34.16 3.65
N ALA A 681 -2.40 -33.06 2.96
CA ALA A 681 -3.43 -32.07 2.70
C ALA A 681 -3.38 -31.66 1.23
N CYS A 682 -4.53 -31.68 0.57
CA CYS A 682 -4.67 -31.27 -0.84
C CYS A 682 -5.80 -30.24 -0.91
N SER A 683 -5.59 -29.13 -1.62
CA SER A 683 -6.67 -28.20 -1.92
C SER A 683 -6.77 -27.88 -3.40
N LEU A 684 -7.98 -27.60 -3.84
CA LEU A 684 -8.28 -27.09 -5.16
C LEU A 684 -9.30 -25.95 -5.02
N GLY A 685 -8.96 -24.79 -5.56
CA GLY A 685 -9.76 -23.58 -5.43
C GLY A 685 -9.98 -22.90 -6.76
N VAL A 686 -11.18 -22.35 -6.95
CA VAL A 686 -11.55 -21.51 -8.09
C VAL A 686 -11.83 -20.10 -7.58
N ASN A 687 -11.26 -19.10 -8.23
CA ASN A 687 -11.49 -17.69 -7.92
C ASN A 687 -11.99 -16.97 -9.17
N VAL A 688 -13.01 -16.12 -9.01
CA VAL A 688 -13.65 -15.37 -10.10
C VAL A 688 -13.83 -13.92 -9.68
N ALA A 689 -13.54 -12.99 -10.58
CA ALA A 689 -13.79 -11.56 -10.41
C ALA A 689 -14.35 -10.98 -11.70
N ALA A 690 -15.44 -10.24 -11.61
CA ALA A 690 -16.14 -9.68 -12.76
C ALA A 690 -16.54 -8.22 -12.51
N LEU A 691 -16.93 -7.52 -13.60
CA LEU A 691 -17.31 -6.12 -13.59
C LEU A 691 -16.24 -5.26 -12.92
N ARG A 692 -15.02 -5.29 -13.47
CA ARG A 692 -13.86 -4.54 -13.02
C ARG A 692 -13.61 -3.36 -13.96
N TYR A 693 -13.16 -2.24 -13.40
CA TYR A 693 -12.96 -1.00 -14.14
C TYR A 693 -11.57 -0.44 -13.89
N VAL A 694 -11.04 0.33 -14.86
CA VAL A 694 -9.85 1.14 -14.66
C VAL A 694 -10.16 2.30 -13.70
N GLU A 695 -9.16 2.79 -12.95
CA GLU A 695 -9.34 3.99 -12.12
C GLU A 695 -9.51 5.22 -13.03
N PRO A 696 -10.59 6.00 -12.89
CA PRO A 696 -10.84 7.15 -13.75
C PRO A 696 -9.97 8.36 -13.37
N ALA A 697 -9.52 9.13 -14.38
CA ALA A 697 -8.73 10.33 -14.18
C ALA A 697 -9.59 11.59 -14.13
N PHE A 698 -9.60 12.30 -13.01
CA PHE A 698 -10.35 13.55 -12.83
C PHE A 698 -10.02 14.60 -13.90
N THR A 699 -8.74 14.77 -14.24
CA THR A 699 -8.27 15.75 -15.22
C THR A 699 -8.79 15.49 -16.62
N ARG A 700 -8.74 14.24 -17.08
CA ARG A 700 -9.24 13.82 -18.40
C ARG A 700 -10.73 14.12 -18.56
N ARG A 701 -11.50 13.97 -17.48
CA ARG A 701 -12.96 14.11 -17.43
C ARG A 701 -13.42 15.52 -17.06
N SER A 702 -12.49 16.47 -16.85
CA SER A 702 -12.87 17.87 -16.56
C SER A 702 -13.62 18.48 -17.73
N GLU A 703 -14.62 19.33 -17.46
CA GLU A 703 -15.36 20.07 -18.50
C GLU A 703 -14.40 20.81 -19.43
N ARG A 704 -13.32 21.37 -18.87
CA ARG A 704 -12.28 22.04 -19.67
C ARG A 704 -11.63 21.08 -20.69
N VAL A 705 -11.26 19.87 -20.27
CA VAL A 705 -10.62 18.90 -21.17
C VAL A 705 -11.66 18.23 -22.04
N ALA A 706 -12.66 17.59 -21.48
CA ALA A 706 -13.58 16.77 -22.23
C ALA A 706 -14.47 17.60 -23.19
N ARG A 707 -15.03 18.74 -22.74
CA ARG A 707 -15.93 19.54 -23.60
C ARG A 707 -15.19 20.49 -24.53
N GLN A 708 -14.10 21.13 -24.07
CA GLN A 708 -13.35 22.08 -24.91
C GLN A 708 -12.51 21.36 -25.98
N SER A 709 -12.03 20.16 -25.71
CA SER A 709 -11.25 19.36 -26.65
C SER A 709 -12.12 18.56 -27.63
N ALA A 710 -13.37 18.29 -27.28
CA ALA A 710 -14.26 17.50 -28.12
C ALA A 710 -14.80 18.34 -29.29
N THR A 711 -14.46 17.92 -30.52
CA THR A 711 -15.01 18.49 -31.75
C THR A 711 -16.34 17.85 -32.18
N SER A 712 -16.73 16.76 -31.51
CA SER A 712 -17.99 16.04 -31.71
C SER A 712 -18.45 15.40 -30.42
N GLU A 713 -19.76 15.05 -30.37
CA GLU A 713 -20.34 14.30 -29.24
C GLU A 713 -19.70 12.90 -29.10
N GLU A 714 -19.24 12.31 -30.19
CA GLU A 714 -18.52 11.02 -30.17
C GLU A 714 -17.20 11.16 -29.43
N ILE A 715 -16.41 12.17 -29.73
CA ILE A 715 -15.13 12.46 -29.05
C ILE A 715 -15.36 12.80 -27.57
N PHE A 716 -16.42 13.58 -27.27
CA PHE A 716 -16.78 13.86 -25.88
C PHE A 716 -17.05 12.55 -25.11
N ARG A 717 -17.84 11.65 -25.69
CA ARG A 717 -18.10 10.33 -25.06
C ARG A 717 -16.84 9.52 -24.90
N GLU A 718 -15.87 9.60 -25.79
CA GLU A 718 -14.59 8.93 -25.68
C GLU A 718 -13.78 9.45 -24.46
N PHE A 719 -13.84 10.75 -24.15
CA PHE A 719 -13.21 11.31 -22.96
C PHE A 719 -13.84 10.84 -21.66
N ILE A 720 -15.17 10.72 -21.62
CA ILE A 720 -15.91 10.40 -20.39
C ILE A 720 -16.23 8.91 -20.22
N SER A 721 -16.06 8.06 -21.25
CA SER A 721 -16.26 6.63 -21.13
C SER A 721 -15.19 6.00 -20.24
N GLN A 722 -15.60 5.16 -19.32
CA GLN A 722 -14.69 4.40 -18.46
C GLN A 722 -14.51 2.99 -19.02
N GLU A 723 -13.27 2.53 -19.14
CA GLU A 723 -12.97 1.18 -19.62
C GLU A 723 -13.34 0.15 -18.56
N GLN A 724 -14.13 -0.84 -18.97
CA GLN A 724 -14.37 -2.06 -18.20
C GLN A 724 -13.29 -3.09 -18.53
N LEU A 725 -12.61 -3.58 -17.51
CA LEU A 725 -11.64 -4.68 -17.64
C LEU A 725 -12.35 -6.02 -17.82
N GLY A 726 -11.72 -6.92 -18.54
CA GLY A 726 -12.28 -8.27 -18.76
C GLY A 726 -12.44 -9.04 -17.44
N ASP A 727 -13.39 -9.96 -17.42
CA ASP A 727 -13.59 -10.88 -16.30
C ASP A 727 -12.38 -11.79 -16.12
N ALA A 728 -12.07 -12.08 -14.88
CA ALA A 728 -10.89 -12.84 -14.50
C ALA A 728 -11.27 -14.05 -13.67
N ALA A 729 -10.69 -15.20 -14.03
CA ALA A 729 -10.85 -16.43 -13.27
C ALA A 729 -9.53 -17.19 -13.18
N THR A 730 -9.24 -17.77 -12.01
CA THR A 730 -8.09 -18.63 -11.77
C THR A 730 -8.50 -19.93 -11.11
N LEU A 731 -7.72 -20.97 -11.38
CA LEU A 731 -7.74 -22.24 -10.66
C LEU A 731 -6.44 -22.36 -9.88
N ASP A 732 -6.53 -22.59 -8.58
CA ASP A 732 -5.40 -22.73 -7.69
C ASP A 732 -5.38 -24.12 -7.06
N ALA A 733 -4.20 -24.66 -6.82
CA ALA A 733 -4.05 -25.98 -6.19
C ALA A 733 -2.91 -25.95 -5.17
N SER A 734 -3.07 -26.70 -4.09
CA SER A 734 -1.97 -26.93 -3.16
C SER A 734 -1.89 -28.39 -2.72
N LEU A 735 -0.68 -28.82 -2.43
CA LEU A 735 -0.35 -30.13 -1.89
C LEU A 735 0.63 -29.96 -0.74
N SER A 736 0.25 -30.48 0.40
CA SER A 736 1.10 -30.46 1.59
C SER A 736 1.29 -31.86 2.16
N ARG A 737 2.48 -32.11 2.68
CA ARG A 737 2.80 -33.31 3.44
C ARG A 737 3.52 -32.93 4.71
N TRP A 738 3.07 -33.46 5.86
CA TRP A 738 3.79 -33.30 7.12
C TRP A 738 4.24 -34.65 7.69
N PHE A 739 5.39 -34.61 8.33
CA PHE A 739 6.04 -35.75 8.98
C PHE A 739 6.28 -35.39 10.43
N ASN A 740 5.84 -36.23 11.35
CA ASN A 740 6.20 -36.11 12.76
C ASN A 740 7.52 -36.84 12.99
N ILE A 741 8.54 -36.12 13.44
CA ILE A 741 9.89 -36.61 13.68
C ILE A 741 10.19 -36.39 15.17
N GLY A 742 9.92 -37.38 16.00
CA GLY A 742 9.98 -37.24 17.44
C GLY A 742 8.95 -36.22 17.94
N GLN A 743 9.43 -35.18 18.59
CA GLN A 743 8.60 -34.06 19.08
C GLN A 743 8.47 -32.93 18.06
N SER A 744 9.14 -33.01 16.90
CA SER A 744 9.13 -31.98 15.86
C SER A 744 8.26 -32.39 14.68
N ARG A 745 7.85 -31.38 13.88
CA ARG A 745 7.08 -31.57 12.64
C ARG A 745 7.78 -30.93 11.48
N LEU A 746 8.05 -31.70 10.43
CA LEU A 746 8.49 -31.23 9.14
C LEU A 746 7.30 -31.15 8.20
N SER A 747 7.06 -30.02 7.56
CA SER A 747 6.01 -29.82 6.54
C SER A 747 6.65 -29.44 5.21
N LEU A 748 6.17 -30.06 4.12
CA LEU A 748 6.48 -29.70 2.75
C LEU A 748 5.19 -29.23 2.09
N THR A 749 5.20 -28.07 1.46
CA THR A 749 4.03 -27.54 0.76
C THR A 749 4.43 -27.07 -0.64
N LEU A 750 3.66 -27.51 -1.62
CA LEU A 750 3.71 -27.03 -3.00
C LEU A 750 2.38 -26.37 -3.31
N SER A 751 2.39 -25.10 -3.68
CA SER A 751 1.21 -24.38 -4.12
C SER A 751 1.40 -23.87 -5.54
N VAL A 752 0.36 -23.97 -6.35
CA VAL A 752 0.33 -23.46 -7.72
C VAL A 752 -0.87 -22.53 -7.84
N LYS A 753 -0.59 -21.25 -8.11
CA LYS A 753 -1.60 -20.25 -8.43
C LYS A 753 -1.77 -20.17 -9.94
N ASN A 754 -3.00 -19.89 -10.40
CA ASN A 754 -3.35 -19.83 -11.81
C ASN A 754 -2.89 -21.09 -12.56
N LEU A 755 -3.33 -22.27 -12.10
CA LEU A 755 -2.91 -23.59 -12.60
C LEU A 755 -3.10 -23.73 -14.13
N LEU A 756 -4.13 -23.07 -14.69
CA LEU A 756 -4.40 -23.07 -16.13
C LEU A 756 -3.41 -22.21 -16.92
N GLY A 757 -2.61 -21.38 -16.26
CA GLY A 757 -1.58 -20.56 -16.89
C GLY A 757 -2.11 -19.40 -17.72
N LYS A 758 -3.29 -18.87 -17.41
CA LYS A 758 -3.91 -17.76 -18.12
C LYS A 758 -3.00 -16.51 -18.05
N ARG A 759 -2.71 -15.89 -19.21
CA ARG A 759 -1.73 -14.78 -19.35
C ARG A 759 -2.37 -13.44 -19.70
N ASP A 760 -3.66 -13.43 -20.02
CA ASP A 760 -4.44 -12.28 -20.52
C ASP A 760 -5.21 -11.55 -19.41
N ILE A 761 -5.06 -11.95 -18.16
CA ILE A 761 -5.73 -11.30 -17.03
C ILE A 761 -5.08 -9.93 -16.79
N VAL A 762 -5.83 -8.86 -17.01
CA VAL A 762 -5.42 -7.53 -16.60
C VAL A 762 -5.52 -7.46 -15.07
N TYR A 763 -4.40 -7.17 -14.40
CA TYR A 763 -4.34 -7.03 -12.95
C TYR A 763 -5.16 -5.80 -12.50
N GLY A 764 -4.86 -4.64 -13.06
CA GLY A 764 -5.51 -3.35 -12.82
C GLY A 764 -4.99 -2.31 -13.79
N GLY A 765 -5.48 -1.10 -13.68
CA GLY A 765 -5.06 0.01 -14.52
C GLY A 765 -5.74 1.32 -14.18
N TYR A 766 -5.28 2.38 -14.80
CA TYR A 766 -5.82 3.73 -14.61
C TYR A 766 -5.84 4.51 -15.93
N GLU A 767 -6.75 5.48 -16.02
CA GLU A 767 -6.83 6.39 -17.15
C GLU A 767 -5.63 7.33 -17.17
N SER A 768 -5.01 7.52 -18.32
CA SER A 768 -4.00 8.56 -18.50
C SER A 768 -4.64 9.94 -18.42
N ALA A 769 -3.99 10.84 -17.71
CA ALA A 769 -4.36 12.26 -17.72
C ALA A 769 -3.96 13.00 -19.01
N ARG A 770 -3.18 12.35 -19.89
CA ARG A 770 -2.62 12.94 -21.11
C ARG A 770 -3.64 12.87 -22.26
N ILE A 771 -3.48 13.83 -23.20
CA ILE A 771 -4.30 13.97 -24.40
C ILE A 771 -3.42 13.85 -25.63
N ARG A 772 -3.88 13.09 -26.64
CA ARG A 772 -3.27 13.10 -27.97
C ARG A 772 -3.80 14.29 -28.76
N HIS A 773 -2.92 15.00 -29.43
CA HIS A 773 -3.26 16.08 -30.32
C HIS A 773 -2.84 15.74 -31.75
N TYR A 774 -3.80 15.77 -32.65
CA TYR A 774 -3.60 15.58 -34.08
C TYR A 774 -3.96 16.82 -34.85
N ARG A 775 -3.30 17.05 -35.97
CA ARG A 775 -3.64 18.09 -36.92
C ARG A 775 -4.11 17.45 -38.21
N SER A 776 -5.36 17.72 -38.60
CA SER A 776 -5.93 17.28 -39.88
C SER A 776 -6.25 18.55 -40.68
N GLY A 777 -5.35 18.96 -41.59
CA GLY A 777 -5.41 20.27 -42.25
C GLY A 777 -5.33 21.44 -41.26
N ALA A 778 -6.37 22.26 -41.22
CA ALA A 778 -6.49 23.37 -40.26
C ALA A 778 -7.18 22.98 -38.96
N GLN A 779 -7.72 21.77 -38.83
CA GLN A 779 -8.47 21.33 -37.67
C GLN A 779 -7.56 20.66 -36.66
N HIS A 780 -7.66 21.09 -35.41
CA HIS A 780 -7.04 20.43 -34.26
C HIS A 780 -8.02 19.38 -33.71
N ILE A 781 -7.57 18.14 -33.61
CA ILE A 781 -8.34 17.02 -33.07
C ILE A 781 -7.63 16.53 -31.81
N TYR A 782 -8.35 16.47 -30.70
CA TYR A 782 -7.86 15.96 -29.43
C TYR A 782 -8.55 14.64 -29.11
N ARG A 783 -7.80 13.66 -28.62
CA ARG A 783 -8.32 12.38 -28.12
C ARG A 783 -7.63 12.01 -26.83
N PRO A 784 -8.28 11.23 -25.94
CA PRO A 784 -7.63 10.74 -24.75
C PRO A 784 -6.46 9.80 -25.10
N GLN A 785 -5.39 9.86 -24.30
CA GLN A 785 -4.28 8.90 -24.36
C GLN A 785 -4.76 7.54 -23.85
N ASP A 786 -4.14 6.44 -24.33
CA ASP A 786 -4.44 5.09 -23.90
C ASP A 786 -4.25 4.91 -22.40
N ASN A 787 -5.07 4.06 -21.80
CA ASN A 787 -4.99 3.73 -20.40
C ASN A 787 -3.71 2.92 -20.09
N ILE A 788 -3.17 3.13 -18.90
CA ILE A 788 -2.05 2.35 -18.39
C ILE A 788 -2.59 1.12 -17.68
N VAL A 789 -2.11 -0.05 -18.05
CA VAL A 789 -2.54 -1.31 -17.45
C VAL A 789 -1.34 -2.14 -16.98
N THR A 790 -1.62 -3.08 -16.10
CA THR A 790 -0.65 -4.10 -15.66
C THR A 790 -1.33 -5.45 -15.78
N TYR A 791 -0.62 -6.47 -16.26
CA TYR A 791 -1.14 -7.83 -16.35
C TYR A 791 -0.74 -8.67 -15.14
N ALA A 792 -1.59 -9.62 -14.77
CA ALA A 792 -1.31 -10.59 -13.72
C ALA A 792 -0.16 -11.53 -14.11
N TYR A 793 0.44 -12.14 -13.11
CA TYR A 793 1.38 -13.23 -13.38
C TYR A 793 0.65 -14.45 -13.95
N PRO A 794 1.29 -15.20 -14.84
CA PRO A 794 0.76 -16.48 -15.33
C PRO A 794 0.77 -17.51 -14.19
N ARG A 795 0.87 -18.79 -14.53
CA ARG A 795 1.03 -19.83 -13.52
C ARG A 795 2.25 -19.55 -12.66
N THR A 796 2.07 -19.47 -11.33
CA THR A 796 3.15 -19.27 -10.37
C THR A 796 3.22 -20.45 -9.41
N ILE A 797 4.44 -20.81 -9.03
CA ILE A 797 4.73 -21.93 -8.16
C ILE A 797 5.35 -21.40 -6.88
N TYR A 798 4.88 -21.90 -5.75
CA TYR A 798 5.44 -21.65 -4.45
C TYR A 798 5.74 -22.99 -3.77
N PHE A 799 6.97 -23.15 -3.31
CA PHE A 799 7.39 -24.32 -2.54
C PHE A 799 7.93 -23.87 -1.18
N THR A 800 7.49 -24.51 -0.12
CA THR A 800 8.05 -24.27 1.21
C THR A 800 8.32 -25.56 1.94
N THR A 801 9.39 -25.56 2.71
CA THR A 801 9.65 -26.55 3.74
C THR A 801 9.72 -25.85 5.08
N SER A 802 8.93 -26.31 6.05
CA SER A 802 8.84 -25.73 7.38
C SER A 802 9.14 -26.80 8.42
N TRP A 803 10.00 -26.46 9.35
CA TRP A 803 10.34 -27.33 10.48
C TRP A 803 9.92 -26.64 11.78
N ARG A 804 9.04 -27.27 12.54
CA ARG A 804 8.52 -26.82 13.83
C ARG A 804 9.02 -27.75 14.94
N PHE A 805 9.51 -27.13 16.04
CA PHE A 805 10.03 -27.82 17.23
C PHE A 805 9.14 -27.56 18.44
#